data_bafac9a31986e3f59cb7373dd8afeb20
#
_entry.id   bafac9a31986e3f59cb7373dd8afeb20
#
_cell.length_a   1.000
_cell.length_b   1.000
_cell.length_c   1.000
_cell.angle_alpha   90.00
_cell.angle_beta   90.00
_cell.angle_gamma   90.00
#
_symmetry.space_group_name_H-M   'P 1'
#
loop_
_entity.id
_entity.type
_entity.pdbx_description
1 polymer ?
#
loop_
_entity_poly.entity_id
_entity_poly.type
_entity_poly.pdbx_seq_one_letter_code
_entity_poly.pdbx_strand_id
1 'polypeptide(L)'
;MLIMLWVLDEYSFDQFHTNKDRLYQVWDTQRYSGSVFTFQSTPGPLAEGLKTQFPEVADATRLFDATGLLAFSEKSFTESGIYTDASFFNMFTFPLVSGNSNKLLENNSSIVLSERLAKKLFGNGEVLGKSVRFQNKNDFMVTGVFRDVPQNSTLQFDYVLPFEVFMRDNEWLTNWGNNGVDTYITLNNSNDEEKVNEKIHHIVNKYNKESIVELFIWPYAKSRLYSNFVDGKPAGGGIKNVRNMTIVALIILAMAIINFVNLSTARSAVRAKEVGVKKVVGAARWQLISQFIVESFGFTLIATIVAMGLAYLLIPFYNQVTQKHLVIDFFEPSILLGLLVVVLTTTILAGLYPAFLLSSLKPSSILKGKSDGGRGALLRKALVVIQFGMTVILLSTVFTVFKQVDFILNKDVGYRRDNVLIYRPSAIVKQSSEAFFREVRNLSGVVGVSSAQSVPYSIGNNGDLEWEGKPKDQQVLVQNYGVDYDLIPTMQMTIIKGRNFSRDFASDSNAIIISKQLADIMGFDDPIGKKVNEKYSIIGVVSDFNSWSLYEGLNPLLLRLDYDHNRVFVKVAPNQANEVMKKLEALHKKYDDVFPFSSDLMDDGFKRQYSFETTMGKLSSAFTIIAVLVSCLGLIGLVSYTAEKRAKEIGVRKVLGATISGVVMLLFKDFGKLILLASLLSVPISYMAVNDYLEKFAYHFQPSPLLFALPCLAVFVLAFISVFYQSFKAASTNPTEVLRSE
;
A
#
# COMPACT_ATOMS: atom_id res chain seq x y z
N MET A 1 1.20 -15.45 11.51
CA MET A 1 2.24 -14.73 12.23
C MET A 1 2.82 -13.57 11.41
N LEU A 2 3.44 -13.77 10.23
CA LEU A 2 4.00 -12.67 9.42
C LEU A 2 2.97 -11.59 9.04
N ILE A 3 1.74 -11.98 8.65
CA ILE A 3 0.66 -11.01 8.38
C ILE A 3 0.30 -10.24 9.66
N MET A 4 0.24 -10.91 10.79
CA MET A 4 -0.07 -10.25 12.07
C MET A 4 1.00 -9.22 12.44
N LEU A 5 2.29 -9.51 12.22
CA LEU A 5 3.38 -8.54 12.41
C LEU A 5 3.18 -7.30 11.56
N TRP A 6 2.86 -7.48 10.27
CA TRP A 6 2.58 -6.36 9.38
C TRP A 6 1.36 -5.55 9.82
N VAL A 7 0.29 -6.22 10.25
CA VAL A 7 -0.93 -5.58 10.76
C VAL A 7 -0.63 -4.77 12.03
N LEU A 8 0.13 -5.35 12.97
CA LEU A 8 0.53 -4.66 14.21
C LEU A 8 1.44 -3.46 13.92
N ASP A 9 2.36 -3.59 12.97
CA ASP A 9 3.22 -2.51 12.53
C ASP A 9 2.39 -1.36 11.94
N GLU A 10 1.42 -1.62 11.06
CA GLU A 10 0.54 -0.58 10.51
C GLU A 10 -0.31 0.14 11.59
N TYR A 11 -0.75 -0.57 12.63
CA TYR A 11 -1.43 0.06 13.77
C TYR A 11 -0.50 0.81 14.71
N SER A 12 0.81 0.51 14.69
CA SER A 12 1.79 1.16 15.57
C SER A 12 2.23 2.54 15.08
N PHE A 13 1.92 2.90 13.81
CA PHE A 13 2.35 4.17 13.24
C PHE A 13 1.87 5.36 14.07
N ASP A 14 2.81 6.24 14.39
CA ASP A 14 2.62 7.49 15.12
C ASP A 14 2.05 7.34 16.55
N GLN A 15 1.96 6.09 17.06
CA GLN A 15 1.48 5.84 18.41
C GLN A 15 2.50 6.18 19.52
N PHE A 16 3.76 6.40 19.16
CA PHE A 16 4.85 6.70 20.11
C PHE A 16 4.83 8.16 20.59
N HIS A 17 4.06 9.04 19.94
CA HIS A 17 3.96 10.43 20.36
C HIS A 17 3.21 10.56 21.69
N THR A 18 3.81 11.25 22.68
CA THR A 18 3.18 11.48 23.99
C THR A 18 1.90 12.31 23.91
N ASN A 19 1.84 13.20 22.92
CA ASN A 19 0.68 14.06 22.68
C ASN A 19 -0.32 13.47 21.67
N LYS A 20 -0.21 12.19 21.27
CA LYS A 20 -1.02 11.58 20.20
C LYS A 20 -2.52 11.80 20.32
N ASP A 21 -3.04 11.85 21.54
CA ASP A 21 -4.48 12.05 21.81
C ASP A 21 -4.92 13.52 21.70
N ARG A 22 -3.98 14.46 21.60
CA ARG A 22 -4.20 15.90 21.50
C ARG A 22 -3.55 16.51 20.27
N LEU A 23 -2.83 15.70 19.46
CA LEU A 23 -2.13 16.14 18.26
C LEU A 23 -3.03 15.93 17.04
N TYR A 24 -3.27 17.01 16.29
CA TYR A 24 -4.12 17.02 15.10
C TYR A 24 -3.39 17.64 13.93
N GLN A 25 -3.71 17.15 12.73
CA GLN A 25 -3.38 17.81 11.48
C GLN A 25 -4.60 18.61 11.02
N VAL A 26 -4.40 19.81 10.51
CA VAL A 26 -5.47 20.61 9.91
C VAL A 26 -5.59 20.21 8.45
N TRP A 27 -6.81 19.90 8.05
CA TRP A 27 -7.17 19.54 6.68
C TRP A 27 -8.15 20.55 6.14
N ASP A 28 -8.24 20.65 4.81
CA ASP A 28 -9.23 21.46 4.15
C ASP A 28 -10.17 20.63 3.27
N THR A 29 -11.40 21.07 3.15
CA THR A 29 -12.38 20.58 2.20
C THR A 29 -12.75 21.73 1.27
N GLN A 30 -12.71 21.48 -0.04
CA GLN A 30 -13.06 22.46 -1.06
C GLN A 30 -14.18 21.89 -1.94
N ARG A 31 -15.23 22.70 -2.13
CA ARG A 31 -16.41 22.33 -2.91
C ARG A 31 -16.36 22.98 -4.27
N TYR A 32 -16.07 22.18 -5.28
CA TYR A 32 -16.16 22.57 -6.69
C TYR A 32 -17.48 22.08 -7.28
N SER A 33 -17.91 22.69 -8.39
CA SER A 33 -19.16 22.29 -9.08
C SER A 33 -19.09 20.82 -9.50
N GLY A 34 -19.85 19.97 -8.79
CA GLY A 34 -19.95 18.54 -9.04
C GLY A 34 -18.94 17.65 -8.29
N SER A 35 -18.03 18.22 -7.49
CA SER A 35 -17.03 17.43 -6.75
C SER A 35 -16.59 18.10 -5.45
N VAL A 36 -16.27 17.30 -4.45
CA VAL A 36 -15.73 17.75 -3.16
C VAL A 36 -14.35 17.10 -2.96
N PHE A 37 -13.35 17.95 -2.81
CA PHE A 37 -11.97 17.51 -2.59
C PHE A 37 -11.55 17.80 -1.14
N THR A 38 -10.71 16.95 -0.60
CA THR A 38 -10.13 17.12 0.73
C THR A 38 -8.61 17.06 0.62
N PHE A 39 -7.93 18.09 1.14
CA PHE A 39 -6.49 18.26 1.06
C PHE A 39 -5.87 18.40 2.46
N GLN A 40 -4.58 18.09 2.55
CA GLN A 40 -3.78 18.29 3.77
C GLN A 40 -3.14 19.67 3.80
N SER A 41 -2.99 20.30 2.63
CA SER A 41 -2.30 21.57 2.49
C SER A 41 -3.19 22.74 2.92
N THR A 42 -2.63 23.66 3.65
CA THR A 42 -3.30 24.80 4.28
C THR A 42 -2.54 26.10 3.99
N PRO A 43 -3.17 27.29 4.24
CA PRO A 43 -2.46 28.57 4.09
C PRO A 43 -1.30 28.74 5.07
N GLY A 44 -0.21 29.32 4.60
CA GLY A 44 0.99 29.56 5.44
C GLY A 44 0.75 30.35 6.72
N PRO A 45 -0.13 31.39 6.77
CA PRO A 45 -0.42 32.15 8.00
C PRO A 45 -1.33 31.43 9.00
N LEU A 46 -1.89 30.25 8.64
CA LEU A 46 -2.91 29.57 9.43
C LEU A 46 -2.42 29.16 10.83
N ALA A 47 -1.23 28.59 10.93
CA ALA A 47 -0.70 28.09 12.21
C ALA A 47 -0.62 29.20 13.27
N GLU A 48 -0.07 30.36 12.92
CA GLU A 48 -0.02 31.52 13.81
C GLU A 48 -1.41 32.05 14.13
N GLY A 49 -2.31 32.10 13.13
CA GLY A 49 -3.70 32.49 13.31
C GLY A 49 -4.45 31.58 14.31
N LEU A 50 -4.23 30.27 14.23
CA LEU A 50 -4.84 29.31 15.14
C LEU A 50 -4.31 29.46 16.57
N LYS A 51 -2.99 29.58 16.73
CA LYS A 51 -2.36 29.73 18.05
C LYS A 51 -2.75 31.02 18.77
N THR A 52 -2.91 32.11 18.03
CA THR A 52 -3.19 33.44 18.63
C THR A 52 -4.67 33.70 18.88
N GLN A 53 -5.58 33.16 18.05
CA GLN A 53 -7.01 33.46 18.11
C GLN A 53 -7.84 32.42 18.87
N PHE A 54 -7.32 31.21 19.09
CA PHE A 54 -8.08 30.11 19.69
C PHE A 54 -7.43 29.64 20.99
N PRO A 55 -8.00 29.97 22.14
CA PRO A 55 -7.46 29.57 23.45
C PRO A 55 -7.47 28.05 23.69
N GLU A 56 -8.23 27.29 22.90
CA GLU A 56 -8.25 25.82 22.93
C GLU A 56 -6.97 25.21 22.33
N VAL A 57 -6.30 25.94 21.44
CA VAL A 57 -5.05 25.52 20.80
C VAL A 57 -3.87 25.80 21.71
N ALA A 58 -3.19 24.76 22.16
CA ALA A 58 -2.03 24.88 23.02
C ALA A 58 -0.79 25.31 22.23
N ASP A 59 -0.59 24.71 21.06
CA ASP A 59 0.52 25.02 20.16
C ASP A 59 0.16 24.70 18.71
N ALA A 60 0.86 25.32 17.76
CA ALA A 60 0.70 25.08 16.33
C ALA A 60 2.06 25.10 15.64
N THR A 61 2.20 24.34 14.55
CA THR A 61 3.41 24.29 13.73
C THR A 61 3.07 24.04 12.27
N ARG A 62 3.85 24.66 11.39
CA ARG A 62 3.83 24.41 9.94
C ARG A 62 4.90 23.37 9.61
N LEU A 63 4.69 22.64 8.54
CA LEU A 63 5.65 21.70 8.01
C LEU A 63 5.70 21.78 6.49
N PHE A 64 6.93 21.76 5.93
CA PHE A 64 7.18 21.65 4.50
C PHE A 64 8.44 20.81 4.27
N ASP A 65 8.50 20.10 3.13
CA ASP A 65 9.66 19.29 2.78
C ASP A 65 10.89 20.17 2.52
N ALA A 66 12.03 19.78 3.09
CA ALA A 66 13.31 20.45 2.96
C ALA A 66 14.40 19.53 2.42
N THR A 67 14.02 18.48 1.65
CA THR A 67 15.00 17.55 1.06
C THR A 67 16.06 18.30 0.26
N GLY A 68 17.34 18.13 0.61
CA GLY A 68 18.41 18.86 -0.03
C GLY A 68 19.82 18.38 0.28
N LEU A 69 20.78 19.03 -0.37
CA LEU A 69 22.20 18.77 -0.19
C LEU A 69 22.70 19.39 1.11
N LEU A 70 23.28 18.58 1.97
CA LEU A 70 24.03 19.00 3.15
C LEU A 70 25.50 18.70 2.95
N ALA A 71 26.36 19.68 3.23
CA ALA A 71 27.79 19.55 3.10
C ALA A 71 28.54 19.98 4.36
N PHE A 72 29.57 19.21 4.71
CA PHE A 72 30.53 19.52 5.77
C PHE A 72 31.92 19.09 5.33
N SER A 73 32.86 20.05 5.23
CA SER A 73 34.20 19.79 4.69
C SER A 73 34.12 19.18 3.27
N GLU A 74 34.74 18.05 3.04
CA GLU A 74 34.71 17.33 1.75
C GLU A 74 33.51 16.37 1.60
N LYS A 75 32.67 16.23 2.63
CA LYS A 75 31.50 15.35 2.59
C LYS A 75 30.26 16.11 2.21
N SER A 76 29.50 15.56 1.28
CA SER A 76 28.19 16.07 0.90
C SER A 76 27.19 14.94 0.70
N PHE A 77 25.95 15.12 1.18
CA PHE A 77 24.89 14.13 1.06
C PHE A 77 23.55 14.82 0.81
N THR A 78 22.76 14.26 -0.10
CA THR A 78 21.34 14.65 -0.23
C THR A 78 20.53 13.81 0.74
N GLU A 79 19.88 14.48 1.68
CA GLU A 79 19.09 13.85 2.74
C GLU A 79 17.70 14.47 2.82
N SER A 80 16.74 13.75 3.38
CA SER A 80 15.40 14.28 3.64
C SER A 80 15.41 15.17 4.89
N GLY A 81 14.78 16.31 4.81
CA GLY A 81 14.61 17.23 5.93
C GLY A 81 13.24 17.90 5.90
N ILE A 82 12.94 18.63 6.94
CA ILE A 82 11.71 19.42 7.05
C ILE A 82 12.02 20.86 7.48
N TYR A 83 11.25 21.81 6.93
CA TYR A 83 11.10 23.13 7.50
C TYR A 83 9.94 23.12 8.47
N THR A 84 10.13 23.65 9.69
CA THR A 84 9.07 23.69 10.70
C THR A 84 9.31 24.80 11.72
N ASP A 85 8.28 25.14 12.50
CA ASP A 85 8.35 26.13 13.56
C ASP A 85 9.00 25.56 14.83
N ALA A 86 9.45 26.44 15.72
CA ALA A 86 10.13 26.06 16.97
C ALA A 86 9.28 25.18 17.91
N SER A 87 7.96 25.25 17.78
CA SER A 87 6.99 24.43 18.55
C SER A 87 7.03 22.94 18.24
N PHE A 88 7.58 22.55 17.10
CA PHE A 88 7.55 21.18 16.58
C PHE A 88 8.02 20.13 17.59
N PHE A 89 9.19 20.33 18.21
CA PHE A 89 9.75 19.38 19.18
C PHE A 89 8.98 19.32 20.49
N ASN A 90 8.12 20.30 20.81
CA ASN A 90 7.21 20.25 21.94
C ASN A 90 5.92 19.50 21.62
N MET A 91 5.50 19.55 20.38
CA MET A 91 4.26 18.92 19.89
C MET A 91 4.50 17.43 19.56
N PHE A 92 5.58 17.15 18.84
CA PHE A 92 5.96 15.79 18.41
C PHE A 92 7.05 15.22 19.33
N THR A 93 7.02 13.90 19.53
CA THR A 93 7.97 13.20 20.39
C THR A 93 9.15 12.66 19.58
N PHE A 94 10.16 13.49 19.39
CA PHE A 94 11.46 13.10 18.83
C PHE A 94 12.53 13.39 19.88
N PRO A 95 12.99 12.37 20.67
CA PRO A 95 13.87 12.57 21.81
C PRO A 95 15.22 13.16 21.39
N LEU A 96 15.67 14.17 22.11
CA LEU A 96 17.00 14.75 21.91
C LEU A 96 18.09 13.85 22.50
N VAL A 97 19.17 13.70 21.76
CA VAL A 97 20.43 13.09 22.22
C VAL A 97 21.34 14.19 22.80
N SER A 98 21.35 15.36 22.16
CA SER A 98 22.11 16.52 22.63
C SER A 98 21.47 17.83 22.16
N GLY A 99 21.71 18.92 22.87
CA GLY A 99 21.12 20.23 22.61
C GLY A 99 20.11 20.65 23.68
N ASN A 100 19.61 21.89 23.57
CA ASN A 100 18.61 22.44 24.49
C ASN A 100 17.26 22.56 23.76
N SER A 101 16.24 21.84 24.26
CA SER A 101 14.90 21.79 23.64
C SER A 101 14.28 23.16 23.38
N ASN A 102 14.55 24.15 24.23
CA ASN A 102 13.99 25.50 24.10
C ASN A 102 14.74 26.39 23.10
N LYS A 103 15.88 25.94 22.57
CA LYS A 103 16.75 26.76 21.70
C LYS A 103 17.10 26.09 20.37
N LEU A 104 16.38 25.03 19.97
CA LEU A 104 16.73 24.23 18.80
C LEU A 104 16.60 25.03 17.50
N LEU A 105 15.51 25.77 17.34
CA LEU A 105 15.17 26.53 16.13
C LEU A 105 14.94 28.04 16.47
N GLU A 106 15.66 28.56 17.47
CA GLU A 106 15.52 29.95 17.92
C GLU A 106 16.01 30.94 16.86
N ASN A 107 17.05 30.56 16.11
CA ASN A 107 17.63 31.39 15.05
C ASN A 107 17.41 30.80 13.66
N ASN A 108 17.21 31.66 12.68
CA ASN A 108 17.07 31.27 11.27
C ASN A 108 18.33 30.58 10.68
N SER A 109 19.45 30.57 11.41
CA SER A 109 20.67 29.85 11.01
C SER A 109 20.87 28.54 11.79
N SER A 110 19.82 28.02 12.43
CA SER A 110 19.86 26.76 13.19
C SER A 110 19.52 25.56 12.32
N ILE A 111 20.19 24.44 12.60
CA ILE A 111 19.81 23.11 12.06
C ILE A 111 19.87 22.09 13.16
N VAL A 112 18.87 21.18 13.19
CA VAL A 112 18.85 20.04 14.12
C VAL A 112 19.00 18.78 13.31
N LEU A 113 19.90 17.86 13.68
CA LEU A 113 20.24 16.68 12.89
C LEU A 113 19.77 15.38 13.57
N SER A 114 19.46 14.36 12.80
CA SER A 114 19.32 13.00 13.33
C SER A 114 20.68 12.46 13.79
N GLU A 115 20.68 11.51 14.73
CA GLU A 115 21.89 10.85 15.22
C GLU A 115 22.66 10.19 14.07
N ARG A 116 21.95 9.53 13.16
CA ARG A 116 22.50 8.92 11.93
C ARG A 116 23.21 9.94 11.05
N LEU A 117 22.56 11.07 10.76
CA LEU A 117 23.11 12.09 9.89
C LEU A 117 24.29 12.82 10.57
N ALA A 118 24.18 13.12 11.84
CA ALA A 118 25.27 13.70 12.62
C ALA A 118 26.53 12.80 12.57
N LYS A 119 26.36 11.50 12.76
CA LYS A 119 27.47 10.53 12.66
C LYS A 119 28.02 10.43 11.21
N LYS A 120 27.16 10.50 10.21
CA LYS A 120 27.55 10.46 8.80
C LYS A 120 28.43 11.66 8.41
N LEU A 121 28.08 12.86 8.87
CA LEU A 121 28.81 14.10 8.59
C LEU A 121 30.09 14.25 9.42
N PHE A 122 29.97 14.08 10.74
CA PHE A 122 31.02 14.43 11.72
C PHE A 122 31.77 13.23 12.30
N GLY A 123 31.32 11.99 12.04
CA GLY A 123 31.88 10.80 12.68
C GLY A 123 31.53 10.75 14.19
N ASN A 124 32.50 10.46 15.02
CA ASN A 124 32.33 10.39 16.48
C ASN A 124 32.74 11.70 17.20
N GLY A 125 32.95 12.79 16.46
CA GLY A 125 33.37 14.08 17.03
C GLY A 125 32.21 14.89 17.61
N GLU A 126 32.56 16.02 18.27
CA GLU A 126 31.56 16.99 18.71
C GLU A 126 30.76 17.52 17.50
N VAL A 127 29.45 17.65 17.68
CA VAL A 127 28.51 18.05 16.62
C VAL A 127 27.93 19.44 16.88
N LEU A 128 27.59 19.74 18.14
CA LEU A 128 26.97 21.02 18.51
C LEU A 128 27.88 22.20 18.19
N GLY A 129 27.28 23.29 17.67
CA GLY A 129 27.98 24.51 17.29
C GLY A 129 28.78 24.44 15.99
N LYS A 130 28.85 23.29 15.32
CA LYS A 130 29.46 23.19 13.98
C LYS A 130 28.52 23.71 12.91
N SER A 131 29.11 24.21 11.83
CA SER A 131 28.35 24.73 10.67
C SER A 131 28.22 23.67 9.60
N VAL A 132 27.00 23.50 9.07
CA VAL A 132 26.67 22.65 7.94
C VAL A 132 26.14 23.53 6.83
N ARG A 133 26.64 23.36 5.61
CA ARG A 133 26.18 24.11 4.43
C ARG A 133 25.01 23.38 3.79
N PHE A 134 23.88 24.08 3.63
CA PHE A 134 22.67 23.59 2.98
C PHE A 134 22.56 24.16 1.56
N GLN A 135 22.26 23.28 0.59
CA GLN A 135 22.08 23.61 -0.83
C GLN A 135 23.25 24.41 -1.43
N ASN A 136 24.45 24.23 -0.88
CA ASN A 136 25.67 25.01 -1.24
C ASN A 136 25.48 26.52 -1.15
N LYS A 137 24.45 26.99 -0.44
CA LYS A 137 24.06 28.42 -0.40
C LYS A 137 24.17 29.02 1.00
N ASN A 138 23.54 28.34 1.99
CA ASN A 138 23.41 28.87 3.35
C ASN A 138 24.12 27.96 4.37
N ASP A 139 24.80 28.62 5.33
CA ASP A 139 25.44 27.91 6.43
C ASP A 139 24.54 27.92 7.66
N PHE A 140 24.32 26.74 8.24
CA PHE A 140 23.49 26.52 9.42
C PHE A 140 24.32 25.94 10.56
N MET A 141 24.15 26.46 11.76
CA MET A 141 24.80 25.97 12.98
C MET A 141 23.99 24.84 13.60
N VAL A 142 24.65 23.74 13.91
CA VAL A 142 24.00 22.61 14.56
C VAL A 142 23.69 22.98 16.02
N THR A 143 22.40 23.05 16.36
CA THR A 143 21.87 23.43 17.67
C THR A 143 21.39 22.24 18.48
N GLY A 144 21.19 21.10 17.84
CA GLY A 144 20.76 19.88 18.53
C GLY A 144 20.93 18.63 17.67
N VAL A 145 20.89 17.48 18.34
CA VAL A 145 20.84 16.17 17.71
C VAL A 145 19.67 15.41 18.32
N PHE A 146 18.77 14.89 17.47
CA PHE A 146 17.66 14.05 17.89
C PHE A 146 17.93 12.58 17.53
N ARG A 147 17.30 11.66 18.29
CA ARG A 147 17.35 10.23 17.99
C ARG A 147 16.71 9.95 16.63
N ASP A 148 17.28 9.03 15.88
CA ASP A 148 16.74 8.67 14.55
C ASP A 148 15.22 8.45 14.60
N VAL A 149 14.54 8.96 13.58
CA VAL A 149 13.08 8.84 13.45
C VAL A 149 12.70 7.37 13.38
N PRO A 150 11.77 6.90 14.21
CA PRO A 150 11.28 5.52 14.14
C PRO A 150 10.68 5.20 12.79
N GLN A 151 10.84 3.95 12.33
CA GLN A 151 10.31 3.53 11.02
C GLN A 151 8.78 3.51 10.97
N ASN A 152 8.12 3.40 12.11
CA ASN A 152 6.67 3.53 12.26
C ASN A 152 6.22 4.98 12.53
N SER A 153 6.96 5.95 12.00
CA SER A 153 6.54 7.35 11.90
C SER A 153 6.11 7.68 10.48
N THR A 154 5.01 8.39 10.33
CA THR A 154 4.55 8.92 9.03
C THR A 154 5.50 10.01 8.52
N LEU A 155 6.01 10.85 9.40
CA LEU A 155 7.07 11.81 9.09
C LEU A 155 8.42 11.11 9.12
N GLN A 156 9.18 11.19 8.01
CA GLN A 156 10.54 10.65 7.88
C GLN A 156 11.48 11.77 7.46
N PHE A 157 12.44 12.10 8.32
CA PHE A 157 13.40 13.18 8.08
C PHE A 157 14.69 12.94 8.86
N ASP A 158 15.79 13.50 8.37
CA ASP A 158 17.11 13.44 8.98
C ASP A 158 17.59 14.77 9.55
N TYR A 159 16.94 15.85 9.16
CA TYR A 159 17.25 17.18 9.71
C TYR A 159 16.02 18.09 9.69
N VAL A 160 16.12 19.12 10.50
CA VAL A 160 15.07 20.12 10.70
C VAL A 160 15.65 21.50 10.54
N LEU A 161 15.01 22.35 9.73
CA LEU A 161 15.33 23.74 9.50
C LEU A 161 14.17 24.65 9.97
N PRO A 162 14.45 25.90 10.39
CA PRO A 162 13.41 26.86 10.75
C PRO A 162 12.52 27.20 9.55
N PHE A 163 11.21 27.22 9.75
CA PHE A 163 10.24 27.52 8.70
C PHE A 163 10.41 28.92 8.10
N GLU A 164 10.86 29.88 8.90
CA GLU A 164 11.13 31.25 8.46
C GLU A 164 12.16 31.34 7.32
N VAL A 165 13.07 30.38 7.23
CA VAL A 165 14.03 30.29 6.10
C VAL A 165 13.29 30.00 4.80
N PHE A 166 12.32 29.11 4.83
CA PHE A 166 11.50 28.78 3.67
C PHE A 166 10.57 29.94 3.29
N MET A 167 9.96 30.57 4.30
CA MET A 167 9.02 31.66 4.11
C MET A 167 9.67 32.89 3.46
N ARG A 168 10.93 33.19 3.85
CA ARG A 168 11.70 34.33 3.28
C ARG A 168 11.88 34.22 1.76
N ASP A 169 12.09 33.00 1.26
CA ASP A 169 12.33 32.73 -0.16
C ASP A 169 11.01 32.43 -0.91
N ASN A 170 9.84 32.47 -0.23
CA ASN A 170 8.53 32.09 -0.75
C ASN A 170 7.41 33.03 -0.27
N GLU A 171 7.36 34.26 -0.79
CA GLU A 171 6.39 35.28 -0.41
C GLU A 171 4.92 34.84 -0.59
N TRP A 172 4.64 33.91 -1.52
CA TRP A 172 3.30 33.37 -1.73
C TRP A 172 2.69 32.73 -0.47
N LEU A 173 3.51 32.28 0.47
CA LEU A 173 3.12 31.70 1.75
C LEU A 173 2.45 32.69 2.70
N THR A 174 2.57 34.00 2.47
CA THR A 174 1.93 35.04 3.30
C THR A 174 0.47 35.24 2.94
N ASN A 175 0.01 34.65 1.84
CA ASN A 175 -1.35 34.82 1.33
C ASN A 175 -2.29 33.72 1.85
N TRP A 176 -3.40 34.10 2.47
CA TRP A 176 -4.44 33.21 2.93
C TRP A 176 -5.20 32.46 1.82
N GLY A 177 -5.05 32.87 0.57
CA GLY A 177 -5.63 32.18 -0.59
C GLY A 177 -4.75 31.07 -1.16
N ASN A 178 -3.51 30.91 -0.68
CA ASN A 178 -2.55 29.93 -1.19
C ASN A 178 -2.37 28.80 -0.18
N ASN A 179 -2.85 27.62 -0.52
CA ASN A 179 -2.62 26.40 0.25
C ASN A 179 -1.33 25.71 -0.23
N GLY A 180 -0.47 25.29 0.68
CA GLY A 180 0.77 24.65 0.25
C GLY A 180 1.65 24.14 1.39
N VAL A 181 1.22 24.30 2.65
CA VAL A 181 1.94 23.78 3.82
C VAL A 181 1.04 22.89 4.66
N ASP A 182 1.62 21.94 5.34
CA ASP A 182 0.90 21.16 6.34
C ASP A 182 0.88 21.93 7.66
N THR A 183 -0.29 22.05 8.27
CA THR A 183 -0.46 22.66 9.60
C THR A 183 -0.84 21.61 10.62
N TYR A 184 -0.12 21.60 11.73
CA TYR A 184 -0.41 20.74 12.89
C TYR A 184 -0.69 21.58 14.12
N ILE A 185 -1.59 21.09 14.96
CA ILE A 185 -1.94 21.74 16.25
C ILE A 185 -1.97 20.73 17.37
N THR A 186 -1.71 21.20 18.57
CA THR A 186 -2.04 20.47 19.81
C THR A 186 -3.14 21.20 20.55
N LEU A 187 -4.14 20.47 21.05
CA LEU A 187 -5.19 21.02 21.88
C LEU A 187 -4.80 20.96 23.36
N ASN A 188 -5.31 21.92 24.15
CA ASN A 188 -5.20 21.88 25.62
C ASN A 188 -5.95 20.67 26.16
N ASN A 189 -7.12 20.37 25.62
CA ASN A 189 -7.94 19.22 25.96
C ASN A 189 -8.46 18.55 24.67
N SER A 190 -8.34 17.23 24.55
CA SER A 190 -8.85 16.45 23.41
C SER A 190 -10.37 16.57 23.24
N ASN A 191 -11.11 16.85 24.30
CA ASN A 191 -12.56 17.04 24.24
C ASN A 191 -13.00 18.34 23.52
N ASP A 192 -12.08 19.24 23.24
CA ASP A 192 -12.35 20.48 22.51
C ASP A 192 -12.34 20.31 20.97
N GLU A 193 -12.14 19.09 20.46
CA GLU A 193 -12.07 18.80 19.02
C GLU A 193 -13.27 19.35 18.24
N GLU A 194 -14.49 19.04 18.68
CA GLU A 194 -15.73 19.50 18.02
C GLU A 194 -15.85 21.03 18.03
N LYS A 195 -15.58 21.64 19.18
CA LYS A 195 -15.61 23.09 19.36
C LYS A 195 -14.58 23.82 18.48
N VAL A 196 -13.39 23.25 18.34
CA VAL A 196 -12.35 23.80 17.46
C VAL A 196 -12.77 23.67 16.00
N ASN A 197 -13.30 22.51 15.59
CA ASN A 197 -13.82 22.29 14.24
C ASN A 197 -14.88 23.34 13.85
N GLU A 198 -15.86 23.59 14.71
CA GLU A 198 -16.89 24.61 14.45
C GLU A 198 -16.29 26.01 14.27
N LYS A 199 -15.29 26.36 15.10
CA LYS A 199 -14.68 27.69 15.07
C LYS A 199 -13.77 27.93 13.87
N ILE A 200 -12.99 26.92 13.44
CA ILE A 200 -12.02 27.07 12.36
C ILE A 200 -12.63 26.92 10.98
N HIS A 201 -13.82 26.33 10.89
CA HIS A 201 -14.43 25.90 9.64
C HIS A 201 -14.37 26.97 8.53
N HIS A 202 -14.66 28.21 8.86
CA HIS A 202 -14.65 29.33 7.93
C HIS A 202 -13.61 30.42 8.25
N ILE A 203 -12.52 30.07 8.96
CA ILE A 203 -11.52 31.06 9.35
C ILE A 203 -10.86 31.73 8.13
N VAL A 204 -10.64 30.99 7.03
CA VAL A 204 -10.03 31.51 5.81
C VAL A 204 -10.88 32.63 5.20
N ASN A 205 -12.23 32.54 5.30
CA ASN A 205 -13.14 33.53 4.76
C ASN A 205 -13.04 34.91 5.45
N LYS A 206 -12.45 35.00 6.66
CA LYS A 206 -12.18 36.30 7.32
C LYS A 206 -11.11 37.08 6.57
N TYR A 207 -10.20 36.40 5.90
CA TYR A 207 -9.03 36.99 5.22
C TYR A 207 -9.16 36.93 3.69
N ASN A 208 -9.88 35.94 3.16
CA ASN A 208 -10.20 35.80 1.74
C ASN A 208 -11.71 35.48 1.63
N LYS A 209 -12.52 36.49 1.33
CA LYS A 209 -13.99 36.37 1.29
C LYS A 209 -14.52 35.41 0.22
N GLU A 210 -13.73 35.20 -0.84
CA GLU A 210 -14.10 34.34 -1.97
C GLU A 210 -13.61 32.90 -1.77
N SER A 211 -12.98 32.62 -0.63
CA SER A 211 -12.44 31.28 -0.36
C SER A 211 -13.56 30.26 -0.17
N ILE A 212 -13.37 29.09 -0.81
CA ILE A 212 -14.22 27.89 -0.68
C ILE A 212 -13.63 26.87 0.30
N VAL A 213 -12.57 27.25 0.99
CA VAL A 213 -11.84 26.40 1.92
C VAL A 213 -12.62 26.27 3.23
N GLU A 214 -13.01 25.05 3.56
CA GLU A 214 -13.63 24.68 4.83
C GLU A 214 -12.63 23.85 5.63
N LEU A 215 -12.11 24.40 6.75
CA LEU A 215 -11.09 23.71 7.55
C LEU A 215 -11.70 22.80 8.60
N PHE A 216 -10.98 21.70 8.87
CA PHE A 216 -11.24 20.81 9.99
C PHE A 216 -9.95 20.20 10.53
N ILE A 217 -9.98 19.74 11.78
CA ILE A 217 -8.85 19.04 12.39
C ILE A 217 -9.08 17.54 12.35
N TRP A 218 -8.01 16.79 12.10
CA TRP A 218 -8.02 15.33 12.04
C TRP A 218 -6.95 14.75 12.97
N PRO A 219 -7.27 13.77 13.84
CA PRO A 219 -6.30 13.20 14.75
C PRO A 219 -5.09 12.65 13.99
N TYR A 220 -3.88 13.14 14.32
CA TYR A 220 -2.65 12.77 13.63
C TYR A 220 -2.40 11.26 13.65
N ALA A 221 -2.62 10.61 14.79
CA ALA A 221 -2.48 9.16 14.93
C ALA A 221 -3.43 8.32 14.03
N LYS A 222 -4.45 8.95 13.44
CA LYS A 222 -5.37 8.31 12.48
C LYS A 222 -4.99 8.61 11.02
N SER A 223 -4.16 9.61 10.75
CA SER A 223 -3.90 10.11 9.39
C SER A 223 -3.38 9.03 8.47
N ARG A 224 -2.50 8.15 8.93
CA ARG A 224 -1.98 7.05 8.11
C ARG A 224 -3.04 6.04 7.64
N LEU A 225 -3.94 5.66 8.52
CA LEU A 225 -4.92 4.61 8.24
C LEU A 225 -6.24 5.15 7.67
N TYR A 226 -6.57 6.41 7.95
CA TYR A 226 -7.86 7.02 7.61
C TYR A 226 -7.68 8.33 6.84
N SER A 227 -6.81 8.31 5.81
CA SER A 227 -6.49 9.48 4.98
C SER A 227 -7.38 9.66 3.75
N ASN A 228 -8.31 8.76 3.49
CA ASN A 228 -9.19 8.86 2.34
C ASN A 228 -10.53 9.48 2.73
N PHE A 229 -10.92 10.53 2.00
CA PHE A 229 -12.18 11.23 2.15
C PHE A 229 -12.97 11.18 0.84
N VAL A 230 -14.27 10.99 0.94
CA VAL A 230 -15.21 11.03 -0.19
C VAL A 230 -16.31 12.01 0.21
N ASP A 231 -16.56 13.01 -0.63
CA ASP A 231 -17.51 14.08 -0.35
C ASP A 231 -17.28 14.77 1.02
N GLY A 232 -16.00 14.98 1.38
CA GLY A 232 -15.58 15.57 2.64
C GLY A 232 -15.77 14.69 3.89
N LYS A 233 -16.16 13.42 3.72
CA LYS A 233 -16.37 12.47 4.83
C LYS A 233 -15.28 11.38 4.83
N PRO A 234 -14.83 10.94 6.02
CA PRO A 234 -13.86 9.85 6.10
C PRO A 234 -14.38 8.57 5.43
N ALA A 235 -13.65 8.08 4.43
CA ALA A 235 -13.99 6.89 3.65
C ALA A 235 -12.97 5.75 3.81
N GLY A 236 -12.14 5.83 4.84
CA GLY A 236 -11.09 4.85 5.15
C GLY A 236 -9.72 5.31 4.65
N GLY A 237 -9.04 4.48 3.88
CA GLY A 237 -7.64 4.67 3.47
C GLY A 237 -6.85 3.39 3.70
N GLY A 238 -5.67 3.48 4.29
CA GLY A 238 -4.81 2.33 4.63
C GLY A 238 -5.49 1.24 5.45
N ILE A 239 -6.48 1.61 6.28
CA ILE A 239 -7.26 0.67 7.08
C ILE A 239 -7.97 -0.41 6.26
N LYS A 240 -8.40 -0.09 5.02
CA LYS A 240 -9.02 -1.09 4.12
C LYS A 240 -8.03 -2.21 3.79
N ASN A 241 -6.76 -1.87 3.60
CA ASN A 241 -5.70 -2.83 3.30
C ASN A 241 -5.36 -3.68 4.53
N VAL A 242 -5.28 -3.05 5.70
CA VAL A 242 -5.08 -3.75 6.99
C VAL A 242 -6.21 -4.75 7.23
N ARG A 243 -7.46 -4.33 7.02
CA ARG A 243 -8.63 -5.21 7.13
C ARG A 243 -8.57 -6.38 6.14
N ASN A 244 -8.23 -6.13 4.88
CA ASN A 244 -8.11 -7.17 3.87
C ASN A 244 -7.03 -8.20 4.22
N MET A 245 -5.84 -7.75 4.67
CA MET A 245 -4.77 -8.65 5.12
C MET A 245 -5.17 -9.44 6.36
N THR A 246 -5.90 -8.83 7.30
CA THR A 246 -6.45 -9.51 8.47
C THR A 246 -7.43 -10.61 8.05
N ILE A 247 -8.32 -10.34 7.09
CA ILE A 247 -9.25 -11.35 6.54
C ILE A 247 -8.47 -12.51 5.91
N VAL A 248 -7.43 -12.22 5.12
CA VAL A 248 -6.56 -13.26 4.53
C VAL A 248 -5.91 -14.12 5.62
N ALA A 249 -5.38 -13.50 6.68
CA ALA A 249 -4.79 -14.22 7.81
C ALA A 249 -5.79 -15.13 8.51
N LEU A 250 -7.02 -14.64 8.74
CA LEU A 250 -8.10 -15.41 9.36
C LEU A 250 -8.56 -16.57 8.47
N ILE A 251 -8.64 -16.38 7.16
CA ILE A 251 -8.96 -17.45 6.19
C ILE A 251 -7.89 -18.55 6.26
N ILE A 252 -6.61 -18.21 6.22
CA ILE A 252 -5.50 -19.17 6.28
C ILE A 252 -5.52 -19.94 7.62
N LEU A 253 -5.74 -19.23 8.73
CA LEU A 253 -5.87 -19.86 10.04
C LEU A 253 -7.07 -20.81 10.09
N ALA A 254 -8.23 -20.39 9.58
CA ALA A 254 -9.42 -21.24 9.49
C ALA A 254 -9.17 -22.49 8.66
N MET A 255 -8.47 -22.35 7.51
CA MET A 255 -8.07 -23.49 6.67
C MET A 255 -7.15 -24.46 7.43
N ALA A 256 -6.19 -23.97 8.19
CA ALA A 256 -5.32 -24.78 9.01
C ALA A 256 -6.09 -25.54 10.11
N ILE A 257 -7.01 -24.85 10.79
CA ILE A 257 -7.91 -25.46 11.81
C ILE A 257 -8.80 -26.51 11.17
N ILE A 258 -9.44 -26.22 10.04
CA ILE A 258 -10.28 -27.17 9.28
C ILE A 258 -9.46 -28.41 8.91
N ASN A 259 -8.24 -28.23 8.44
CA ASN A 259 -7.35 -29.32 8.10
C ASN A 259 -7.07 -30.20 9.34
N PHE A 260 -6.73 -29.59 10.46
CA PHE A 260 -6.50 -30.33 11.71
C PHE A 260 -7.75 -31.07 12.18
N VAL A 261 -8.94 -30.44 12.14
CA VAL A 261 -10.22 -31.05 12.49
C VAL A 261 -10.52 -32.28 11.58
N ASN A 262 -10.28 -32.11 10.27
CA ASN A 262 -10.50 -33.18 9.30
C ASN A 262 -9.61 -34.42 9.60
N LEU A 263 -8.30 -34.16 9.83
CA LEU A 263 -7.34 -35.24 10.14
C LEU A 263 -7.60 -35.87 11.50
N SER A 264 -7.86 -35.05 12.53
CA SER A 264 -8.17 -35.54 13.89
C SER A 264 -9.48 -36.40 13.91
N THR A 265 -10.51 -35.92 13.18
CA THR A 265 -11.77 -36.67 13.07
C THR A 265 -11.62 -37.98 12.27
N ALA A 266 -10.76 -38.00 11.25
CA ALA A 266 -10.45 -39.22 10.50
C ALA A 266 -9.76 -40.26 11.41
N ARG A 267 -8.73 -39.83 12.15
CA ARG A 267 -8.03 -40.71 13.11
C ARG A 267 -8.91 -41.15 14.29
N SER A 268 -9.86 -40.33 14.70
CA SER A 268 -10.74 -40.64 15.82
C SER A 268 -11.64 -41.86 15.57
N ALA A 269 -11.96 -42.15 14.31
CA ALA A 269 -12.70 -43.36 13.95
C ALA A 269 -11.90 -44.67 14.22
N VAL A 270 -10.55 -44.60 14.11
CA VAL A 270 -9.64 -45.70 14.47
C VAL A 270 -9.57 -45.86 16.00
N ARG A 271 -9.52 -44.74 16.72
CA ARG A 271 -9.47 -44.70 18.20
C ARG A 271 -10.82 -44.95 18.89
N ALA A 272 -11.92 -45.11 18.12
CA ALA A 272 -13.24 -45.34 18.69
C ALA A 272 -13.26 -46.59 19.57
N LYS A 273 -12.56 -47.69 19.19
CA LYS A 273 -12.44 -48.91 19.98
C LYS A 273 -11.74 -48.63 21.33
N GLU A 274 -10.64 -47.90 21.35
CA GLU A 274 -9.93 -47.53 22.58
C GLU A 274 -10.82 -46.70 23.52
N VAL A 275 -11.52 -45.70 22.99
CA VAL A 275 -12.47 -44.87 23.75
C VAL A 275 -13.63 -45.71 24.29
N GLY A 276 -14.11 -46.66 23.48
CA GLY A 276 -15.15 -47.63 23.90
C GLY A 276 -14.70 -48.45 25.09
N VAL A 277 -13.51 -49.04 25.06
CA VAL A 277 -12.91 -49.79 26.17
C VAL A 277 -12.74 -48.91 27.41
N LYS A 278 -12.19 -47.72 27.29
CA LYS A 278 -12.05 -46.78 28.43
C LYS A 278 -13.37 -46.44 29.10
N LYS A 279 -14.44 -46.26 28.31
CA LYS A 279 -15.81 -46.05 28.85
C LYS A 279 -16.36 -47.27 29.57
N VAL A 280 -16.12 -48.49 29.07
CA VAL A 280 -16.55 -49.71 29.72
C VAL A 280 -15.84 -49.92 31.06
N VAL A 281 -14.58 -49.49 31.17
CA VAL A 281 -13.75 -49.50 32.39
C VAL A 281 -14.10 -48.32 33.32
N GLY A 282 -15.07 -47.45 32.96
CA GLY A 282 -15.59 -46.41 33.85
C GLY A 282 -15.06 -45.01 33.62
N ALA A 283 -14.36 -44.73 32.52
CA ALA A 283 -13.88 -43.40 32.25
C ALA A 283 -15.02 -42.38 32.05
N ALA A 284 -15.04 -41.33 32.82
CA ALA A 284 -15.99 -40.24 32.73
C ALA A 284 -15.83 -39.47 31.40
N ARG A 285 -16.97 -38.94 30.86
CA ARG A 285 -16.98 -38.18 29.60
C ARG A 285 -16.03 -37.00 29.59
N TRP A 286 -15.91 -36.30 30.70
CA TRP A 286 -15.05 -35.16 30.87
C TRP A 286 -13.55 -35.54 30.75
N GLN A 287 -13.14 -36.72 31.30
CA GLN A 287 -11.76 -37.21 31.23
C GLN A 287 -11.32 -37.47 29.76
N LEU A 288 -12.24 -37.99 28.95
CA LEU A 288 -12.00 -38.19 27.53
C LEU A 288 -11.90 -36.86 26.77
N ILE A 289 -12.74 -35.86 27.10
CA ILE A 289 -12.71 -34.54 26.51
C ILE A 289 -11.39 -33.82 26.85
N SER A 290 -10.99 -33.85 28.15
CA SER A 290 -9.74 -33.22 28.57
C SER A 290 -8.52 -33.88 27.93
N GLN A 291 -8.51 -35.22 27.77
CA GLN A 291 -7.43 -35.93 27.05
C GLN A 291 -7.25 -35.39 25.62
N PHE A 292 -8.35 -35.28 24.85
CA PHE A 292 -8.27 -34.74 23.48
C PHE A 292 -7.87 -33.28 23.41
N ILE A 293 -8.31 -32.47 24.37
CA ILE A 293 -7.89 -31.04 24.43
C ILE A 293 -6.42 -30.94 24.74
N VAL A 294 -5.89 -31.70 25.72
CA VAL A 294 -4.45 -31.68 26.07
C VAL A 294 -3.60 -32.18 24.90
N GLU A 295 -4.03 -33.24 24.19
CA GLU A 295 -3.35 -33.72 23.00
C GLU A 295 -3.33 -32.65 21.90
N SER A 296 -4.47 -32.02 21.64
CA SER A 296 -4.58 -30.91 20.67
C SER A 296 -3.73 -29.72 21.07
N PHE A 297 -3.67 -29.37 22.35
CA PHE A 297 -2.81 -28.31 22.89
C PHE A 297 -1.33 -28.61 22.64
N GLY A 298 -0.88 -29.85 22.93
CA GLY A 298 0.50 -30.28 22.67
C GLY A 298 0.89 -30.14 21.20
N PHE A 299 0.04 -30.60 20.26
CA PHE A 299 0.30 -30.43 18.82
C PHE A 299 0.31 -28.97 18.40
N THR A 300 -0.63 -28.16 18.88
CA THR A 300 -0.69 -26.75 18.55
C THR A 300 0.51 -25.98 19.09
N LEU A 301 0.97 -26.30 20.30
CA LEU A 301 2.15 -25.68 20.91
C LEU A 301 3.42 -25.99 20.12
N ILE A 302 3.65 -27.26 19.77
CA ILE A 302 4.79 -27.67 18.92
C ILE A 302 4.73 -26.98 17.58
N ALA A 303 3.55 -26.96 16.92
CA ALA A 303 3.35 -26.29 15.64
C ALA A 303 3.65 -24.78 15.74
N THR A 304 3.27 -24.14 16.85
CA THR A 304 3.55 -22.71 17.10
C THR A 304 5.05 -22.45 17.25
N ILE A 305 5.79 -23.30 17.99
CA ILE A 305 7.25 -23.19 18.14
C ILE A 305 7.94 -23.33 16.75
N VAL A 306 7.53 -24.30 15.95
CA VAL A 306 8.05 -24.49 14.59
C VAL A 306 7.71 -23.27 13.72
N ALA A 307 6.49 -22.74 13.83
CA ALA A 307 6.07 -21.54 13.08
C ALA A 307 6.87 -20.29 13.49
N MET A 308 7.22 -20.15 14.76
CA MET A 308 8.13 -19.05 15.24
C MET A 308 9.51 -19.18 14.59
N GLY A 309 10.09 -20.37 14.57
CA GLY A 309 11.37 -20.62 13.91
C GLY A 309 11.34 -20.34 12.39
N LEU A 310 10.27 -20.78 11.70
CA LEU A 310 10.08 -20.49 10.28
C LEU A 310 9.87 -18.99 10.01
N ALA A 311 9.11 -18.31 10.85
CA ALA A 311 8.91 -16.87 10.72
C ALA A 311 10.22 -16.10 10.89
N TYR A 312 11.04 -16.47 11.86
CA TYR A 312 12.38 -15.88 12.05
C TYR A 312 13.28 -16.06 10.83
N LEU A 313 13.28 -17.25 10.23
CA LEU A 313 14.04 -17.53 9.01
C LEU A 313 13.51 -16.75 7.78
N LEU A 314 12.21 -16.50 7.71
CA LEU A 314 11.58 -15.84 6.56
C LEU A 314 11.54 -14.31 6.70
N ILE A 315 11.83 -13.74 7.88
CA ILE A 315 11.72 -12.28 8.09
C ILE A 315 12.62 -11.46 7.14
N PRO A 316 13.86 -11.83 6.80
CA PRO A 316 14.67 -11.06 5.86
C PRO A 316 14.02 -10.99 4.47
N PHE A 317 13.51 -12.12 3.97
CA PHE A 317 12.79 -12.17 2.69
C PHE A 317 11.49 -11.36 2.75
N TYR A 318 10.76 -11.47 3.86
CA TYR A 318 9.52 -10.72 4.09
C TYR A 318 9.77 -9.21 4.09
N ASN A 319 10.84 -8.75 4.77
CA ASN A 319 11.27 -7.35 4.78
C ASN A 319 11.63 -6.84 3.38
N GLN A 320 12.33 -7.66 2.59
CA GLN A 320 12.66 -7.30 1.20
C GLN A 320 11.39 -7.13 0.33
N VAL A 321 10.39 -8.00 0.50
CA VAL A 321 9.14 -7.92 -0.25
C VAL A 321 8.28 -6.74 0.19
N THR A 322 8.18 -6.49 1.50
CA THR A 322 7.36 -5.41 2.07
C THR A 322 8.05 -4.05 2.06
N GLN A 323 9.37 -4.02 1.77
CA GLN A 323 10.22 -2.84 1.91
C GLN A 323 10.16 -2.22 3.32
N LYS A 324 9.98 -3.10 4.33
CA LYS A 324 9.99 -2.74 5.75
C LYS A 324 11.19 -3.37 6.45
N HIS A 325 11.46 -2.92 7.67
CA HIS A 325 12.52 -3.48 8.52
C HIS A 325 11.93 -4.05 9.82
N LEU A 326 10.92 -4.93 9.65
CA LEU A 326 10.27 -5.57 10.80
C LEU A 326 11.25 -6.46 11.55
N VAL A 327 11.21 -6.36 12.86
CA VAL A 327 11.96 -7.21 13.79
C VAL A 327 10.94 -8.00 14.62
N ILE A 328 11.22 -9.28 14.82
CA ILE A 328 10.38 -10.11 15.66
C ILE A 328 10.96 -10.12 17.07
N ASP A 329 10.34 -9.39 17.97
CA ASP A 329 10.57 -9.56 19.41
C ASP A 329 9.52 -10.51 19.98
N PHE A 330 9.92 -11.76 20.16
CA PHE A 330 9.02 -12.79 20.71
C PHE A 330 8.58 -12.55 22.15
N PHE A 331 9.25 -11.66 22.88
CA PHE A 331 8.92 -11.32 24.27
C PHE A 331 8.03 -10.09 24.38
N GLU A 332 7.74 -9.43 23.29
CA GLU A 332 6.81 -8.32 23.29
C GLU A 332 5.39 -8.78 23.70
N PRO A 333 4.76 -8.10 24.69
CA PRO A 333 3.45 -8.52 25.23
C PRO A 333 2.35 -8.66 24.18
N SER A 334 2.35 -7.81 23.16
CA SER A 334 1.37 -7.85 22.05
C SER A 334 1.50 -9.13 21.20
N ILE A 335 2.73 -9.55 20.92
CA ILE A 335 3.05 -10.76 20.15
C ILE A 335 2.73 -12.00 20.98
N LEU A 336 3.13 -12.02 22.26
CA LEU A 336 2.82 -13.13 23.17
C LEU A 336 1.32 -13.33 23.35
N LEU A 337 0.57 -12.24 23.54
CA LEU A 337 -0.88 -12.30 23.65
C LEU A 337 -1.52 -12.84 22.36
N GLY A 338 -1.07 -12.36 21.21
CA GLY A 338 -1.54 -12.84 19.91
C GLY A 338 -1.26 -14.34 19.69
N LEU A 339 -0.05 -14.79 20.02
CA LEU A 339 0.30 -16.22 19.95
C LEU A 339 -0.55 -17.05 20.91
N LEU A 340 -0.74 -16.59 22.15
CA LEU A 340 -1.61 -17.25 23.13
C LEU A 340 -3.06 -17.39 22.59
N VAL A 341 -3.63 -16.32 22.04
CA VAL A 341 -4.97 -16.34 21.45
C VAL A 341 -5.03 -17.34 20.30
N VAL A 342 -4.04 -17.39 19.41
CA VAL A 342 -3.98 -18.35 18.29
C VAL A 342 -3.90 -19.79 18.83
N VAL A 343 -3.03 -20.06 19.80
CA VAL A 343 -2.89 -21.41 20.41
C VAL A 343 -4.18 -21.83 21.07
N LEU A 344 -4.78 -20.99 21.89
CA LEU A 344 -6.03 -21.32 22.59
C LEU A 344 -7.19 -21.54 21.62
N THR A 345 -7.38 -20.63 20.66
CA THR A 345 -8.43 -20.71 19.65
C THR A 345 -8.29 -21.98 18.81
N THR A 346 -7.07 -22.27 18.34
CA THR A 346 -6.80 -23.47 17.54
C THR A 346 -7.03 -24.74 18.36
N THR A 347 -6.54 -24.79 19.61
CA THR A 347 -6.74 -25.92 20.50
C THR A 347 -8.21 -26.19 20.75
N ILE A 348 -8.99 -25.15 21.05
CA ILE A 348 -10.41 -25.24 21.33
C ILE A 348 -11.17 -25.71 20.09
N LEU A 349 -11.02 -25.01 18.97
CA LEU A 349 -11.78 -25.34 17.75
C LEU A 349 -11.39 -26.69 17.16
N ALA A 350 -10.14 -27.09 17.22
CA ALA A 350 -9.65 -28.36 16.69
C ALA A 350 -9.85 -29.53 17.63
N GLY A 351 -9.79 -29.28 18.94
CA GLY A 351 -9.91 -30.35 19.97
C GLY A 351 -11.34 -30.68 20.41
N LEU A 352 -12.22 -29.64 20.52
CA LEU A 352 -13.58 -29.83 21.04
C LEU A 352 -14.43 -30.73 20.16
N TYR A 353 -14.40 -30.56 18.85
CA TYR A 353 -15.28 -31.32 17.96
C TYR A 353 -14.99 -32.82 17.99
N PRO A 354 -13.74 -33.30 17.79
CA PRO A 354 -13.42 -34.72 17.94
C PRO A 354 -13.73 -35.26 19.35
N ALA A 355 -13.46 -34.44 20.38
CA ALA A 355 -13.74 -34.81 21.76
C ALA A 355 -15.24 -35.04 22.04
N PHE A 356 -16.10 -34.11 21.57
CA PHE A 356 -17.57 -34.29 21.72
C PHE A 356 -18.09 -35.44 20.89
N LEU A 357 -17.63 -35.61 19.65
CA LEU A 357 -18.05 -36.70 18.77
C LEU A 357 -17.75 -38.05 19.41
N LEU A 358 -16.51 -38.30 19.85
CA LEU A 358 -16.08 -39.57 20.44
C LEU A 358 -16.67 -39.82 21.83
N SER A 359 -16.76 -38.76 22.65
CA SER A 359 -17.35 -38.87 23.98
C SER A 359 -18.86 -39.12 23.96
N SER A 360 -19.55 -38.85 22.85
CA SER A 360 -20.99 -39.11 22.68
C SER A 360 -21.32 -40.54 22.22
N LEU A 361 -20.34 -41.28 21.68
CA LEU A 361 -20.56 -42.64 21.16
C LEU A 361 -20.94 -43.63 22.28
N LYS A 362 -21.95 -44.50 22.04
CA LYS A 362 -22.38 -45.56 22.97
C LYS A 362 -21.43 -46.75 22.85
N PRO A 363 -20.87 -47.29 23.95
CA PRO A 363 -19.97 -48.46 23.93
C PRO A 363 -20.53 -49.68 23.20
N SER A 364 -21.84 -49.95 23.36
CA SER A 364 -22.52 -51.06 22.72
C SER A 364 -22.58 -50.99 21.19
N SER A 365 -22.61 -49.79 20.61
CA SER A 365 -22.60 -49.61 19.14
C SER A 365 -21.21 -49.79 18.55
N ILE A 366 -20.17 -49.37 19.30
CA ILE A 366 -18.77 -49.48 18.89
C ILE A 366 -18.33 -50.95 18.86
N LEU A 367 -18.66 -51.70 19.91
CA LEU A 367 -18.29 -53.13 20.03
C LEU A 367 -19.04 -54.02 19.02
N LYS A 368 -20.23 -53.63 18.55
CA LYS A 368 -21.02 -54.34 17.52
C LYS A 368 -20.64 -53.95 16.08
N GLY A 369 -19.59 -53.14 15.88
CA GLY A 369 -19.12 -52.71 14.56
C GLY A 369 -20.06 -51.76 13.81
N LYS A 370 -21.18 -51.34 14.42
CA LYS A 370 -22.11 -50.32 13.87
C LYS A 370 -21.61 -48.93 14.29
N SER A 371 -20.62 -48.39 13.58
CA SER A 371 -20.26 -47.00 13.78
C SER A 371 -21.27 -46.11 13.04
N ASP A 372 -21.91 -45.20 13.78
CA ASP A 372 -22.80 -44.16 13.26
C ASP A 372 -21.93 -43.11 12.44
N GLY A 373 -21.44 -43.58 11.27
CA GLY A 373 -20.51 -42.81 10.43
C GLY A 373 -21.14 -41.63 9.69
N GLY A 374 -22.47 -41.43 9.81
CA GLY A 374 -23.18 -40.46 8.99
C GLY A 374 -22.90 -39.00 9.33
N ARG A 375 -22.99 -38.61 10.60
CA ARG A 375 -22.84 -37.20 11.02
C ARG A 375 -21.41 -36.69 10.88
N GLY A 376 -20.41 -37.50 11.26
CA GLY A 376 -19.00 -37.10 11.11
C GLY A 376 -18.52 -37.04 9.64
N ALA A 377 -19.10 -37.88 8.76
CA ALA A 377 -18.80 -37.85 7.34
C ALA A 377 -19.37 -36.60 6.65
N LEU A 378 -20.60 -36.19 7.02
CA LEU A 378 -21.21 -34.97 6.46
C LEU A 378 -20.42 -33.70 6.82
N LEU A 379 -20.01 -33.55 8.08
CA LEU A 379 -19.22 -32.43 8.52
C LEU A 379 -17.87 -32.36 7.77
N ARG A 380 -17.12 -33.46 7.67
CA ARG A 380 -15.87 -33.48 6.90
C ARG A 380 -16.07 -33.07 5.45
N LYS A 381 -17.14 -33.50 4.79
CA LYS A 381 -17.49 -33.07 3.43
C LYS A 381 -17.76 -31.56 3.38
N ALA A 382 -18.52 -31.02 4.32
CA ALA A 382 -18.81 -29.59 4.42
C ALA A 382 -17.49 -28.77 4.64
N LEU A 383 -16.62 -29.22 5.55
CA LEU A 383 -15.34 -28.59 5.81
C LEU A 383 -14.42 -28.61 4.59
N VAL A 384 -14.41 -29.67 3.80
CA VAL A 384 -13.69 -29.75 2.52
C VAL A 384 -14.24 -28.72 1.53
N VAL A 385 -15.56 -28.62 1.39
CA VAL A 385 -16.21 -27.63 0.51
C VAL A 385 -15.83 -26.21 0.92
N ILE A 386 -15.89 -25.89 2.22
CA ILE A 386 -15.51 -24.57 2.74
C ILE A 386 -14.04 -24.30 2.46
N GLN A 387 -13.14 -25.24 2.73
CA GLN A 387 -11.69 -25.10 2.55
C GLN A 387 -11.32 -24.83 1.08
N PHE A 388 -11.84 -25.62 0.15
CA PHE A 388 -11.59 -25.40 -1.28
C PHE A 388 -12.30 -24.17 -1.81
N GLY A 389 -13.47 -23.82 -1.28
CA GLY A 389 -14.15 -22.56 -1.59
C GLY A 389 -13.29 -21.34 -1.22
N MET A 390 -12.74 -21.32 0.00
CA MET A 390 -11.82 -20.27 0.43
C MET A 390 -10.57 -20.20 -0.47
N THR A 391 -10.05 -21.36 -0.89
CA THR A 391 -8.90 -21.42 -1.81
C THR A 391 -9.23 -20.79 -3.18
N VAL A 392 -10.41 -21.08 -3.74
CA VAL A 392 -10.86 -20.47 -5.01
C VAL A 392 -11.00 -18.94 -4.86
N ILE A 393 -11.60 -18.48 -3.76
CA ILE A 393 -11.76 -17.04 -3.48
C ILE A 393 -10.39 -16.34 -3.42
N LEU A 394 -9.44 -16.89 -2.67
CA LEU A 394 -8.09 -16.32 -2.56
C LEU A 394 -7.37 -16.30 -3.91
N LEU A 395 -7.41 -17.38 -4.69
CA LEU A 395 -6.80 -17.45 -6.01
C LEU A 395 -7.44 -16.44 -6.98
N SER A 396 -8.76 -16.32 -6.99
CA SER A 396 -9.48 -15.35 -7.83
C SER A 396 -9.10 -13.92 -7.48
N THR A 397 -9.00 -13.60 -6.17
CA THR A 397 -8.60 -12.26 -5.70
C THR A 397 -7.17 -11.95 -6.11
N VAL A 398 -6.22 -12.85 -5.90
CA VAL A 398 -4.82 -12.66 -6.29
C VAL A 398 -4.68 -12.47 -7.81
N PHE A 399 -5.38 -13.30 -8.58
CA PHE A 399 -5.35 -13.18 -10.04
C PHE A 399 -5.91 -11.85 -10.51
N THR A 400 -6.96 -11.35 -9.84
CA THR A 400 -7.53 -10.01 -10.08
C THR A 400 -6.52 -8.90 -9.80
N VAL A 401 -5.83 -8.94 -8.64
CA VAL A 401 -4.84 -7.93 -8.27
C VAL A 401 -3.73 -7.85 -9.33
N PHE A 402 -3.16 -8.99 -9.73
CA PHE A 402 -2.12 -9.00 -10.77
C PHE A 402 -2.62 -8.46 -12.10
N LYS A 403 -3.82 -8.86 -12.52
CA LYS A 403 -4.39 -8.41 -13.79
C LYS A 403 -4.71 -6.91 -13.77
N GLN A 404 -5.16 -6.37 -12.62
CA GLN A 404 -5.42 -4.94 -12.45
C GLN A 404 -4.11 -4.14 -12.47
N VAL A 405 -3.08 -4.61 -11.78
CA VAL A 405 -1.75 -3.96 -11.82
C VAL A 405 -1.19 -3.98 -13.24
N ASP A 406 -1.25 -5.11 -13.93
CA ASP A 406 -0.80 -5.21 -15.32
C ASP A 406 -1.60 -4.28 -16.25
N PHE A 407 -2.93 -4.21 -16.08
CA PHE A 407 -3.80 -3.29 -16.82
C PHE A 407 -3.39 -1.82 -16.59
N ILE A 408 -3.15 -1.41 -15.33
CA ILE A 408 -2.74 -0.06 -14.97
C ILE A 408 -1.37 0.27 -15.59
N LEU A 409 -0.40 -0.62 -15.46
CA LEU A 409 0.96 -0.39 -15.93
C LEU A 409 1.05 -0.33 -17.45
N ASN A 410 0.17 -0.99 -18.17
CA ASN A 410 0.13 -1.03 -19.64
C ASN A 410 -0.90 -0.09 -20.27
N LYS A 411 -1.69 0.63 -19.44
CA LYS A 411 -2.69 1.58 -19.95
C LYS A 411 -2.02 2.74 -20.69
N ASP A 412 -2.62 3.11 -21.82
CA ASP A 412 -2.29 4.37 -22.49
C ASP A 412 -2.78 5.52 -21.62
N VAL A 413 -1.83 6.32 -21.16
CA VAL A 413 -2.07 7.47 -20.29
C VAL A 413 -2.15 8.79 -21.03
N GLY A 414 -2.11 8.77 -22.38
CA GLY A 414 -2.17 9.96 -23.24
C GLY A 414 -0.83 10.62 -23.52
N TYR A 415 0.28 10.05 -23.05
CA TYR A 415 1.66 10.45 -23.35
C TYR A 415 2.58 9.23 -23.34
N ARG A 416 3.73 9.34 -24.04
CA ARG A 416 4.73 8.26 -24.11
C ARG A 416 5.77 8.42 -23.01
N ARG A 417 5.85 7.40 -22.14
CA ARG A 417 6.83 7.33 -21.04
C ARG A 417 8.01 6.40 -21.34
N ASP A 418 7.88 5.59 -22.40
CA ASP A 418 8.93 4.65 -22.80
C ASP A 418 10.20 5.38 -23.25
N ASN A 419 11.36 4.93 -22.81
CA ASN A 419 12.66 5.49 -23.16
C ASN A 419 12.77 7.01 -22.85
N VAL A 420 12.19 7.47 -21.74
CA VAL A 420 12.33 8.81 -21.24
C VAL A 420 13.09 8.79 -19.93
N LEU A 421 14.22 9.50 -19.88
CA LEU A 421 14.95 9.78 -18.65
C LEU A 421 14.38 11.06 -18.03
N ILE A 422 14.16 11.05 -16.72
CA ILE A 422 13.84 12.23 -15.93
C ILE A 422 15.11 12.66 -15.21
N TYR A 423 15.69 13.77 -15.60
CA TYR A 423 16.82 14.39 -14.93
C TYR A 423 16.33 15.52 -14.04
N ARG A 424 16.88 15.61 -12.82
CA ARG A 424 16.60 16.68 -11.86
C ARG A 424 17.79 17.64 -11.83
N PRO A 425 17.71 18.78 -12.52
CA PRO A 425 18.81 19.73 -12.55
C PRO A 425 19.02 20.36 -11.17
N SER A 426 20.27 20.51 -10.78
CA SER A 426 20.65 21.29 -9.61
C SER A 426 20.40 22.79 -9.83
N ALA A 427 20.44 23.56 -8.77
CA ALA A 427 20.32 25.02 -8.86
C ALA A 427 21.43 25.67 -9.76
N ILE A 428 22.61 25.05 -9.78
CA ILE A 428 23.73 25.51 -10.62
C ILE A 428 23.43 25.24 -12.10
N VAL A 429 23.00 24.05 -12.44
CA VAL A 429 22.63 23.68 -13.82
C VAL A 429 21.45 24.51 -14.33
N LYS A 430 20.47 24.82 -13.46
CA LYS A 430 19.34 25.69 -13.82
C LYS A 430 19.78 27.11 -14.28
N GLN A 431 20.81 27.66 -13.69
CA GLN A 431 21.34 28.97 -14.09
C GLN A 431 21.93 28.96 -15.52
N SER A 432 22.38 27.81 -16.00
CA SER A 432 22.93 27.60 -17.34
C SER A 432 22.06 26.68 -18.20
N SER A 433 20.76 26.61 -17.92
CA SER A 433 19.83 25.60 -18.48
C SER A 433 19.83 25.56 -20.01
N GLU A 434 19.84 26.71 -20.70
CA GLU A 434 19.82 26.72 -22.17
C GLU A 434 21.10 26.12 -22.79
N ALA A 435 22.25 26.42 -22.24
CA ALA A 435 23.53 25.87 -22.71
C ALA A 435 23.58 24.36 -22.42
N PHE A 436 23.19 23.95 -21.21
CA PHE A 436 23.11 22.56 -20.80
C PHE A 436 22.15 21.77 -21.70
N PHE A 437 20.95 22.25 -21.95
CA PHE A 437 19.95 21.55 -22.79
C PHE A 437 20.40 21.43 -24.25
N ARG A 438 21.15 22.44 -24.75
CA ARG A 438 21.73 22.36 -26.09
C ARG A 438 22.77 21.24 -26.18
N GLU A 439 23.65 21.11 -25.18
CA GLU A 439 24.62 20.00 -25.14
C GLU A 439 23.91 18.65 -24.99
N VAL A 440 22.85 18.54 -24.15
CA VAL A 440 22.05 17.31 -24.00
C VAL A 440 21.40 16.90 -25.32
N ARG A 441 20.84 17.85 -26.09
CA ARG A 441 20.24 17.57 -27.41
C ARG A 441 21.24 17.00 -28.40
N ASN A 442 22.54 17.38 -28.27
CA ASN A 442 23.62 16.92 -29.15
C ASN A 442 24.23 15.56 -28.71
N LEU A 443 23.83 15.00 -27.58
CA LEU A 443 24.31 13.69 -27.16
C LEU A 443 23.78 12.61 -28.13
N SER A 444 24.68 11.74 -28.59
CA SER A 444 24.27 10.60 -29.43
C SER A 444 23.31 9.70 -28.66
N GLY A 445 22.19 9.36 -29.29
CA GLY A 445 21.12 8.57 -28.68
C GLY A 445 19.98 9.38 -28.09
N VAL A 446 20.10 10.72 -28.00
CA VAL A 446 19.02 11.61 -27.61
C VAL A 446 18.13 11.92 -28.82
N VAL A 447 16.84 11.79 -28.67
CA VAL A 447 15.80 12.05 -29.69
C VAL A 447 15.06 13.35 -29.42
N GLY A 448 14.87 13.71 -28.16
CA GLY A 448 14.19 14.94 -27.75
C GLY A 448 14.53 15.31 -26.31
N VAL A 449 14.48 16.62 -26.03
CA VAL A 449 14.70 17.17 -24.69
C VAL A 449 13.62 18.19 -24.42
N SER A 450 12.98 18.08 -23.28
CA SER A 450 12.00 19.06 -22.79
C SER A 450 12.08 19.18 -21.28
N SER A 451 11.39 20.18 -20.74
CA SER A 451 11.33 20.39 -19.30
C SER A 451 9.94 20.79 -18.84
N ALA A 452 9.66 20.55 -17.58
CA ALA A 452 8.43 21.00 -16.94
C ALA A 452 8.60 21.18 -15.43
N GLN A 453 7.60 21.76 -14.80
CA GLN A 453 7.53 22.00 -13.36
C GLN A 453 7.50 20.68 -12.57
N SER A 454 6.79 19.68 -13.07
CA SER A 454 6.63 18.36 -12.43
C SER A 454 6.61 17.24 -13.48
N VAL A 455 6.44 15.99 -13.05
CA VAL A 455 6.20 14.88 -13.96
C VAL A 455 4.73 14.84 -14.38
N PRO A 456 4.40 14.42 -15.63
CA PRO A 456 3.02 14.44 -16.13
C PRO A 456 2.03 13.63 -15.29
N TYR A 457 2.48 12.59 -14.58
CA TYR A 457 1.64 11.74 -13.71
C TYR A 457 1.53 12.24 -12.26
N SER A 458 2.00 13.46 -11.96
CA SER A 458 1.93 14.07 -10.61
C SER A 458 1.97 15.59 -10.72
N ILE A 459 0.86 16.18 -11.18
CA ILE A 459 0.68 17.62 -11.32
C ILE A 459 -0.06 18.11 -10.08
N GLY A 460 0.68 18.72 -9.13
CA GLY A 460 0.11 19.16 -7.85
C GLY A 460 -0.40 20.60 -7.82
N ASN A 461 -0.06 21.43 -8.83
CA ASN A 461 -0.51 22.81 -8.89
C ASN A 461 -1.91 22.86 -9.50
N ASN A 462 -2.89 23.39 -8.78
CA ASN A 462 -4.28 23.50 -9.22
C ASN A 462 -4.93 24.77 -8.69
N GLY A 463 -6.05 25.13 -9.27
CA GLY A 463 -6.84 26.28 -8.88
C GLY A 463 -8.08 26.44 -9.75
N ASP A 464 -8.90 27.41 -9.43
CA ASP A 464 -10.03 27.80 -10.27
C ASP A 464 -9.58 28.71 -11.42
N LEU A 465 -10.35 28.75 -12.49
CA LEU A 465 -10.11 29.57 -13.67
C LEU A 465 -11.34 30.42 -14.00
N GLU A 466 -11.12 31.63 -14.48
CA GLU A 466 -12.14 32.50 -15.00
C GLU A 466 -12.13 32.53 -16.56
N TRP A 467 -13.30 32.43 -17.19
CA TRP A 467 -13.42 32.55 -18.65
C TRP A 467 -14.74 33.23 -19.02
N GLU A 468 -14.80 33.73 -20.24
CA GLU A 468 -15.99 34.39 -20.78
C GLU A 468 -17.19 33.44 -20.79
N GLY A 469 -18.31 33.84 -20.16
CA GLY A 469 -19.51 33.02 -20.07
C GLY A 469 -19.54 31.99 -18.93
N LYS A 470 -18.50 31.92 -18.08
CA LYS A 470 -18.50 31.07 -16.89
C LYS A 470 -19.61 31.53 -15.93
N PRO A 471 -20.51 30.64 -15.49
CA PRO A 471 -21.46 30.94 -14.43
C PRO A 471 -20.75 31.37 -13.14
N LYS A 472 -21.24 32.43 -12.47
CA LYS A 472 -20.58 33.00 -11.27
C LYS A 472 -20.49 32.03 -10.08
N ASP A 473 -21.39 31.06 -10.03
CA ASP A 473 -21.46 30.03 -9.00
C ASP A 473 -20.73 28.74 -9.39
N GLN A 474 -20.20 28.67 -10.62
CA GLN A 474 -19.43 27.52 -11.09
C GLN A 474 -17.96 27.69 -10.68
N GLN A 475 -17.44 26.73 -9.93
CA GLN A 475 -16.01 26.60 -9.63
C GLN A 475 -15.49 25.29 -10.18
N VAL A 476 -14.36 25.32 -10.87
CA VAL A 476 -13.77 24.15 -11.52
C VAL A 476 -12.32 24.03 -11.09
N LEU A 477 -11.98 22.92 -10.44
CA LEU A 477 -10.60 22.63 -10.08
C LEU A 477 -9.81 22.24 -11.34
N VAL A 478 -8.95 23.12 -11.81
CA VAL A 478 -8.13 22.92 -13.01
C VAL A 478 -6.67 22.77 -12.62
N GLN A 479 -6.02 21.73 -13.13
CA GLN A 479 -4.59 21.54 -12.95
C GLN A 479 -3.81 22.50 -13.85
N ASN A 480 -2.79 23.14 -13.28
CA ASN A 480 -1.92 24.09 -13.97
C ASN A 480 -0.53 23.48 -14.15
N TYR A 481 -0.17 23.15 -15.39
CA TYR A 481 1.07 22.48 -15.72
C TYR A 481 2.04 23.42 -16.44
N GLY A 482 3.07 23.85 -15.72
CA GLY A 482 4.18 24.63 -16.28
C GLY A 482 5.07 23.74 -17.15
N VAL A 483 5.23 24.09 -18.43
CA VAL A 483 5.93 23.30 -19.45
C VAL A 483 6.80 24.19 -20.33
N ASP A 484 7.79 23.61 -21.02
CA ASP A 484 8.53 24.28 -22.08
C ASP A 484 7.87 24.05 -23.47
N TYR A 485 8.46 24.63 -24.50
CA TYR A 485 7.99 24.53 -25.90
C TYR A 485 7.99 23.12 -26.44
N ASP A 486 8.87 22.27 -25.94
CA ASP A 486 9.21 20.97 -26.53
C ASP A 486 8.53 19.78 -25.80
N LEU A 487 7.74 20.02 -24.72
CA LEU A 487 7.12 18.93 -23.94
C LEU A 487 6.16 18.10 -24.79
N ILE A 488 5.22 18.74 -25.48
CA ILE A 488 4.18 18.07 -26.27
C ILE A 488 4.81 17.13 -27.31
N PRO A 489 5.77 17.56 -28.17
CA PRO A 489 6.42 16.67 -29.12
C PRO A 489 7.32 15.61 -28.45
N THR A 490 8.05 15.95 -27.36
CA THR A 490 8.90 15.00 -26.66
C THR A 490 8.10 13.87 -26.03
N MET A 491 6.96 14.18 -25.45
CA MET A 491 6.05 13.21 -24.83
C MET A 491 5.06 12.60 -25.84
N GLN A 492 5.11 12.99 -27.10
CA GLN A 492 4.22 12.55 -28.16
C GLN A 492 2.72 12.72 -27.79
N MET A 493 2.41 13.84 -27.14
CA MET A 493 1.03 14.25 -26.88
C MET A 493 0.39 14.75 -28.18
N THR A 494 -0.93 14.59 -28.31
CA THR A 494 -1.65 14.95 -29.54
C THR A 494 -2.37 16.28 -29.38
N ILE A 495 -2.06 17.27 -30.23
CA ILE A 495 -2.88 18.48 -30.40
C ILE A 495 -4.07 18.13 -31.28
N ILE A 496 -5.28 18.34 -30.78
CA ILE A 496 -6.52 18.04 -31.52
C ILE A 496 -7.13 19.27 -32.19
N LYS A 497 -6.78 20.48 -31.71
CA LYS A 497 -7.22 21.75 -32.29
C LYS A 497 -6.17 22.85 -32.02
N GLY A 498 -6.01 23.78 -32.98
CA GLY A 498 -5.03 24.88 -32.81
C GLY A 498 -3.58 24.43 -33.04
N ARG A 499 -2.64 24.97 -32.24
CA ARG A 499 -1.21 24.74 -32.39
C ARG A 499 -0.50 24.55 -31.04
N ASN A 500 0.72 24.02 -31.08
CA ASN A 500 1.65 24.01 -29.95
C ASN A 500 2.27 25.40 -29.72
N PHE A 501 2.91 25.58 -28.55
CA PHE A 501 3.80 26.72 -28.29
C PHE A 501 4.95 26.74 -29.28
N SER A 502 5.34 27.95 -29.72
CA SER A 502 6.51 28.16 -30.60
C SER A 502 7.35 29.34 -30.14
N ARG A 503 8.66 29.19 -30.30
CA ARG A 503 9.61 30.29 -30.06
C ARG A 503 9.49 31.45 -31.06
N ASP A 504 8.80 31.21 -32.20
CA ASP A 504 8.57 32.22 -33.23
C ASP A 504 7.47 33.22 -32.84
N PHE A 505 6.69 32.92 -31.81
CA PHE A 505 5.58 33.76 -31.32
C PHE A 505 5.88 34.27 -29.92
N ALA A 506 6.35 35.53 -29.79
CA ALA A 506 6.57 36.17 -28.49
C ALA A 506 5.28 36.25 -27.63
N SER A 507 4.11 36.27 -28.27
CA SER A 507 2.79 36.22 -27.59
C SER A 507 2.54 34.97 -26.82
N ASP A 508 3.29 33.89 -27.07
CA ASP A 508 3.07 32.61 -26.40
C ASP A 508 3.42 32.61 -24.90
N SER A 509 4.14 33.64 -24.44
CA SER A 509 4.33 33.92 -23.00
C SER A 509 2.99 34.15 -22.25
N ASN A 510 1.97 34.62 -22.96
CA ASN A 510 0.60 34.82 -22.46
C ASN A 510 -0.40 33.86 -23.13
N ALA A 511 0.06 32.71 -23.59
CA ALA A 511 -0.77 31.68 -24.20
C ALA A 511 -0.90 30.46 -23.30
N ILE A 512 -2.01 29.74 -23.47
CA ILE A 512 -2.24 28.44 -22.83
C ILE A 512 -2.74 27.40 -23.84
N ILE A 513 -2.46 26.15 -23.56
CA ILE A 513 -3.04 25.01 -24.23
C ILE A 513 -3.90 24.28 -23.19
N ILE A 514 -5.15 23.97 -23.52
CA ILE A 514 -6.08 23.33 -22.60
C ILE A 514 -6.31 21.86 -22.98
N SER A 515 -6.68 21.02 -22.01
CA SER A 515 -7.13 19.66 -22.29
C SER A 515 -8.52 19.68 -22.97
N LYS A 516 -8.82 18.59 -23.67
CA LYS A 516 -10.15 18.41 -24.27
C LYS A 516 -11.25 18.50 -23.21
N GLN A 517 -11.08 17.84 -22.06
CA GLN A 517 -12.03 17.87 -20.96
C GLN A 517 -12.29 19.30 -20.47
N LEU A 518 -11.24 20.14 -20.36
CA LEU A 518 -11.42 21.55 -19.96
C LEU A 518 -12.15 22.33 -21.04
N ALA A 519 -11.87 22.10 -22.34
CA ALA A 519 -12.59 22.71 -23.44
C ALA A 519 -14.09 22.33 -23.42
N ASP A 520 -14.39 21.06 -23.15
CA ASP A 520 -15.77 20.57 -23.03
C ASP A 520 -16.51 21.23 -21.83
N ILE A 521 -15.83 21.43 -20.69
CA ILE A 521 -16.38 22.12 -19.52
C ILE A 521 -16.64 23.61 -19.80
N MET A 522 -15.75 24.28 -20.54
CA MET A 522 -15.93 25.68 -20.93
C MET A 522 -17.10 25.89 -21.88
N GLY A 523 -17.48 24.85 -22.65
CA GLY A 523 -18.64 24.89 -23.53
C GLY A 523 -18.50 25.79 -24.76
N PHE A 524 -17.28 26.14 -25.17
CA PHE A 524 -17.04 26.93 -26.38
C PHE A 524 -17.15 26.07 -27.63
N ASP A 525 -17.85 26.51 -28.64
CA ASP A 525 -17.84 25.90 -30.00
C ASP A 525 -16.41 25.92 -30.58
N ASP A 526 -15.72 27.04 -30.43
CA ASP A 526 -14.31 27.19 -30.71
C ASP A 526 -13.57 27.87 -29.56
N PRO A 527 -12.72 27.13 -28.81
CA PRO A 527 -11.96 27.69 -27.72
C PRO A 527 -10.74 28.50 -28.18
N ILE A 528 -10.28 28.35 -29.45
CA ILE A 528 -9.05 29.03 -29.92
C ILE A 528 -9.27 30.55 -29.95
N GLY A 529 -8.32 31.29 -29.37
CA GLY A 529 -8.36 32.75 -29.26
C GLY A 529 -9.18 33.29 -28.08
N LYS A 530 -9.95 32.45 -27.39
CA LYS A 530 -10.67 32.85 -26.18
C LYS A 530 -9.71 33.15 -25.02
N LYS A 531 -10.13 34.07 -24.13
CA LYS A 531 -9.31 34.49 -22.97
C LYS A 531 -9.70 33.77 -21.69
N VAL A 532 -8.69 33.48 -20.91
CA VAL A 532 -8.79 32.90 -19.56
C VAL A 532 -8.08 33.82 -18.59
N ASN A 533 -8.69 34.07 -17.43
CA ASN A 533 -8.21 35.00 -16.40
C ASN A 533 -7.85 36.41 -16.99
N GLU A 534 -8.61 36.87 -18.03
CA GLU A 534 -8.41 38.11 -18.78
C GLU A 534 -7.01 38.28 -19.43
N LYS A 535 -6.04 37.42 -19.07
CA LYS A 535 -4.64 37.54 -19.47
C LYS A 535 -4.25 36.51 -20.53
N TYR A 536 -4.63 35.26 -20.36
CA TYR A 536 -4.13 34.18 -21.21
C TYR A 536 -5.05 33.90 -22.40
N SER A 537 -4.49 33.70 -23.58
CA SER A 537 -5.23 33.30 -24.77
C SER A 537 -5.05 31.81 -25.05
N ILE A 538 -6.14 31.10 -25.33
CA ILE A 538 -6.10 29.69 -25.71
C ILE A 538 -5.59 29.58 -27.14
N ILE A 539 -4.46 28.88 -27.37
CA ILE A 539 -3.87 28.67 -28.71
C ILE A 539 -3.98 27.25 -29.21
N GLY A 540 -4.29 26.29 -28.34
CA GLY A 540 -4.40 24.89 -28.69
C GLY A 540 -5.23 24.11 -27.71
N VAL A 541 -5.71 22.97 -28.19
CA VAL A 541 -6.37 21.94 -27.37
C VAL A 541 -5.61 20.64 -27.52
N VAL A 542 -5.14 20.08 -26.42
CA VAL A 542 -4.46 18.78 -26.37
C VAL A 542 -5.45 17.68 -25.98
N SER A 543 -5.20 16.48 -26.49
CA SER A 543 -5.96 15.29 -26.03
C SER A 543 -5.80 15.10 -24.53
N ASP A 544 -6.85 14.58 -23.89
CA ASP A 544 -6.78 14.29 -22.46
C ASP A 544 -5.69 13.29 -22.14
N PHE A 545 -5.02 13.50 -21.02
CA PHE A 545 -4.04 12.57 -20.48
C PHE A 545 -4.17 12.44 -18.97
N ASN A 546 -3.75 11.30 -18.44
CA ASN A 546 -3.79 11.07 -16.99
C ASN A 546 -2.67 11.84 -16.30
N SER A 547 -3.06 12.84 -15.53
CA SER A 547 -2.17 13.77 -14.82
C SER A 547 -2.02 13.45 -13.33
N TRP A 548 -2.70 12.43 -12.88
CA TRP A 548 -2.69 11.96 -11.49
C TRP A 548 -2.75 10.43 -11.43
N SER A 549 -3.06 9.89 -10.27
CA SER A 549 -3.22 8.45 -10.08
C SER A 549 -4.40 7.89 -10.88
N LEU A 550 -4.27 6.68 -11.43
CA LEU A 550 -5.35 5.96 -12.13
C LEU A 550 -6.46 5.43 -11.18
N TYR A 551 -6.36 5.73 -9.88
CA TYR A 551 -7.49 5.61 -8.95
C TYR A 551 -8.56 6.67 -9.23
N GLU A 552 -8.13 7.82 -9.74
CA GLU A 552 -9.00 8.93 -10.12
C GLU A 552 -9.21 8.96 -11.64
N GLY A 553 -10.24 9.69 -12.07
CA GLY A 553 -10.52 9.92 -13.47
C GLY A 553 -9.55 10.93 -14.10
N LEU A 554 -9.92 11.40 -15.29
CA LEU A 554 -9.26 12.55 -15.92
C LEU A 554 -9.56 13.81 -15.11
N ASN A 555 -8.59 14.73 -15.07
CA ASN A 555 -8.76 16.04 -14.47
C ASN A 555 -8.63 17.12 -15.56
N PRO A 556 -9.47 18.16 -15.54
CA PRO A 556 -9.31 19.28 -16.45
C PRO A 556 -7.98 19.96 -16.16
N LEU A 557 -7.23 20.25 -17.22
CA LEU A 557 -5.90 20.83 -17.09
C LEU A 557 -5.59 21.88 -18.16
N LEU A 558 -4.68 22.77 -17.82
CA LEU A 558 -4.06 23.68 -18.77
C LEU A 558 -2.53 23.56 -18.72
N LEU A 559 -1.90 23.74 -19.87
CA LEU A 559 -0.46 23.90 -20.01
C LEU A 559 -0.15 25.39 -20.24
N ARG A 560 0.87 25.88 -19.56
CA ARG A 560 1.42 27.24 -19.79
C ARG A 560 2.94 27.19 -19.88
N LEU A 561 3.53 28.13 -20.56
CA LEU A 561 5.00 28.24 -20.59
C LEU A 561 5.53 28.58 -19.20
N ASP A 562 6.50 27.80 -18.76
CA ASP A 562 7.21 27.97 -17.49
C ASP A 562 8.69 27.61 -17.69
N TYR A 563 9.56 28.43 -17.15
CA TYR A 563 11.00 28.28 -17.31
C TYR A 563 11.70 27.75 -16.05
N ASP A 564 10.96 27.24 -15.06
CA ASP A 564 11.55 26.76 -13.81
C ASP A 564 12.34 25.45 -13.96
N HIS A 565 12.13 24.70 -15.01
CA HIS A 565 12.92 23.51 -15.37
C HIS A 565 13.17 22.52 -14.21
N ASN A 566 12.18 22.29 -13.36
CA ASN A 566 12.34 21.40 -12.19
C ASN A 566 12.54 19.94 -12.58
N ARG A 567 12.04 19.56 -13.74
CA ARG A 567 12.19 18.22 -14.34
C ARG A 567 12.57 18.36 -15.79
N VAL A 568 13.63 17.67 -16.20
CA VAL A 568 14.08 17.61 -17.58
C VAL A 568 13.84 16.22 -18.11
N PHE A 569 13.12 16.12 -19.21
CA PHE A 569 12.79 14.88 -19.88
C PHE A 569 13.71 14.71 -21.09
N VAL A 570 14.47 13.62 -21.08
CA VAL A 570 15.37 13.27 -22.18
C VAL A 570 14.82 12.01 -22.85
N LYS A 571 14.21 12.18 -24.00
CA LYS A 571 13.75 11.07 -24.84
C LYS A 571 14.95 10.46 -25.54
N VAL A 572 15.14 9.16 -25.38
CA VAL A 572 16.29 8.44 -25.94
C VAL A 572 15.87 7.38 -26.95
N ALA A 573 16.74 7.02 -27.84
CA ALA A 573 16.52 5.91 -28.75
C ALA A 573 16.40 4.59 -27.99
N PRO A 574 15.64 3.60 -28.52
CA PRO A 574 15.49 2.30 -27.88
C PRO A 574 16.83 1.67 -27.48
N ASN A 575 16.89 1.09 -26.28
CA ASN A 575 18.08 0.42 -25.73
C ASN A 575 19.29 1.31 -25.44
N GLN A 576 19.17 2.65 -25.55
CA GLN A 576 20.30 3.57 -25.29
C GLN A 576 20.20 4.30 -23.93
N ALA A 577 19.17 4.04 -23.12
CA ALA A 577 18.94 4.76 -21.89
C ALA A 577 20.15 4.75 -20.92
N ASN A 578 20.78 3.59 -20.72
CA ASN A 578 21.94 3.48 -19.83
C ASN A 578 23.18 4.20 -20.36
N GLU A 579 23.39 4.21 -21.68
CA GLU A 579 24.51 4.92 -22.31
C GLU A 579 24.31 6.44 -22.21
N VAL A 580 23.12 6.91 -22.57
CA VAL A 580 22.77 8.34 -22.47
C VAL A 580 22.81 8.80 -21.01
N MET A 581 22.36 7.99 -20.05
CA MET A 581 22.42 8.34 -18.61
C MET A 581 23.87 8.57 -18.16
N LYS A 582 24.83 7.74 -18.58
CA LYS A 582 26.26 7.94 -18.27
C LYS A 582 26.81 9.22 -18.90
N LYS A 583 26.43 9.52 -20.16
CA LYS A 583 26.81 10.75 -20.84
C LYS A 583 26.21 11.98 -20.15
N LEU A 584 24.96 11.89 -19.73
CA LEU A 584 24.26 12.93 -18.99
C LEU A 584 24.89 13.18 -17.61
N GLU A 585 25.34 12.11 -16.92
CA GLU A 585 26.09 12.22 -15.67
C GLU A 585 27.44 12.93 -15.89
N ALA A 586 28.18 12.56 -16.94
CA ALA A 586 29.45 13.21 -17.28
C ALA A 586 29.24 14.70 -17.62
N LEU A 587 28.14 15.01 -18.34
CA LEU A 587 27.76 16.37 -18.66
C LEU A 587 27.35 17.16 -17.40
N HIS A 588 26.57 16.53 -16.50
CA HIS A 588 26.23 17.13 -15.22
C HIS A 588 27.48 17.54 -14.45
N LYS A 589 28.45 16.64 -14.29
CA LYS A 589 29.71 16.91 -13.60
C LYS A 589 30.54 18.05 -14.23
N LYS A 590 30.41 18.28 -15.54
CA LYS A 590 31.05 19.41 -16.23
C LYS A 590 30.46 20.75 -15.79
N TYR A 591 29.14 20.80 -15.54
CA TYR A 591 28.42 22.02 -15.15
C TYR A 591 28.33 22.19 -13.63
N ASP A 592 28.31 21.08 -12.91
CA ASP A 592 28.15 21.04 -11.46
C ASP A 592 28.82 19.76 -10.89
N ASP A 593 29.91 19.98 -10.18
CA ASP A 593 30.66 18.95 -9.47
C ASP A 593 30.29 18.86 -7.98
N VAL A 594 29.42 19.75 -7.51
CA VAL A 594 29.00 19.84 -6.10
C VAL A 594 27.76 18.99 -5.82
N PHE A 595 26.73 19.11 -6.66
CA PHE A 595 25.48 18.39 -6.46
C PHE A 595 25.55 17.00 -7.10
N PRO A 596 25.02 15.97 -6.42
CA PRO A 596 24.99 14.65 -6.99
C PRO A 596 24.07 14.58 -8.20
N PHE A 597 24.47 13.83 -9.21
CA PHE A 597 23.64 13.54 -10.37
C PHE A 597 22.39 12.76 -9.96
N SER A 598 21.21 13.18 -10.42
CA SER A 598 19.94 12.54 -10.14
C SER A 598 19.13 12.36 -11.42
N SER A 599 18.97 11.13 -11.85
CA SER A 599 18.15 10.76 -13.02
C SER A 599 17.53 9.39 -12.85
N ASP A 600 16.28 9.24 -13.29
CA ASP A 600 15.51 8.01 -13.27
C ASP A 600 14.85 7.76 -14.63
N LEU A 601 14.47 6.50 -14.92
CA LEU A 601 13.54 6.21 -16.00
C LEU A 601 12.11 6.65 -15.61
N MET A 602 11.43 7.32 -16.52
CA MET A 602 10.07 7.81 -16.30
C MET A 602 9.08 6.68 -16.01
N ASP A 603 9.23 5.56 -16.69
CA ASP A 603 8.41 4.37 -16.48
C ASP A 603 8.60 3.75 -15.09
N ASP A 604 9.82 3.78 -14.56
CA ASP A 604 10.09 3.31 -13.19
C ASP A 604 9.48 4.25 -12.14
N GLY A 605 9.50 5.56 -12.39
CA GLY A 605 8.82 6.55 -11.56
C GLY A 605 7.31 6.33 -11.53
N PHE A 606 6.70 6.08 -12.68
CA PHE A 606 5.28 5.74 -12.80
C PHE A 606 4.93 4.43 -12.06
N LYS A 607 5.75 3.37 -12.23
CA LYS A 607 5.56 2.09 -11.53
C LYS A 607 5.65 2.23 -10.01
N ARG A 608 6.51 3.13 -9.51
CA ARG A 608 6.63 3.39 -8.07
C ARG A 608 5.34 3.92 -7.44
N GLN A 609 4.48 4.63 -8.17
CA GLN A 609 3.17 5.05 -7.66
C GLN A 609 2.28 3.87 -7.28
N TYR A 610 2.46 2.72 -7.96
CA TYR A 610 1.68 1.49 -7.74
C TYR A 610 2.51 0.40 -7.03
N SER A 611 3.59 0.79 -6.36
CA SER A 611 4.47 -0.15 -5.63
C SER A 611 3.73 -0.83 -4.48
N PHE A 612 2.79 -0.13 -3.86
CA PHE A 612 1.98 -0.68 -2.79
C PHE A 612 1.11 -1.84 -3.30
N GLU A 613 0.37 -1.67 -4.41
CA GLU A 613 -0.48 -2.70 -5.02
C GLU A 613 0.35 -3.89 -5.49
N THR A 614 1.51 -3.62 -6.07
CA THR A 614 2.46 -4.65 -6.48
C THR A 614 2.95 -5.46 -5.27
N THR A 615 3.28 -4.80 -4.17
CA THR A 615 3.71 -5.44 -2.92
C THR A 615 2.58 -6.27 -2.30
N MET A 616 1.37 -5.71 -2.22
CA MET A 616 0.19 -6.44 -1.74
C MET A 616 -0.14 -7.64 -2.62
N GLY A 617 0.01 -7.52 -3.93
CA GLY A 617 -0.12 -8.64 -4.88
C GLY A 617 0.88 -9.76 -4.59
N LYS A 618 2.17 -9.42 -4.41
CA LYS A 618 3.22 -10.40 -4.07
C LYS A 618 2.95 -11.10 -2.73
N LEU A 619 2.59 -10.35 -1.70
CA LEU A 619 2.24 -10.90 -0.38
C LEU A 619 1.02 -11.82 -0.46
N SER A 620 -0.06 -11.36 -1.08
CA SER A 620 -1.26 -12.15 -1.26
C SER A 620 -1.00 -13.43 -2.04
N SER A 621 -0.11 -13.41 -3.04
CA SER A 621 0.26 -14.61 -3.79
C SER A 621 1.04 -15.60 -2.94
N ALA A 622 2.02 -15.15 -2.15
CA ALA A 622 2.77 -16.01 -1.24
C ALA A 622 1.84 -16.69 -0.23
N PHE A 623 0.91 -15.95 0.35
CA PHE A 623 -0.06 -16.50 1.29
C PHE A 623 -1.08 -17.41 0.61
N THR A 624 -1.48 -17.13 -0.62
CA THR A 624 -2.36 -18.01 -1.40
C THR A 624 -1.67 -19.33 -1.75
N ILE A 625 -0.38 -19.31 -2.06
CA ILE A 625 0.41 -20.54 -2.26
C ILE A 625 0.38 -21.39 -0.97
N ILE A 626 0.60 -20.78 0.20
CA ILE A 626 0.53 -21.47 1.49
C ILE A 626 -0.89 -22.05 1.71
N ALA A 627 -1.93 -21.30 1.42
CA ALA A 627 -3.31 -21.73 1.52
C ALA A 627 -3.62 -22.96 0.62
N VAL A 628 -3.13 -22.93 -0.61
CA VAL A 628 -3.22 -24.06 -1.56
C VAL A 628 -2.49 -25.29 -1.03
N LEU A 629 -1.26 -25.12 -0.54
CA LEU A 629 -0.48 -26.23 0.05
C LEU A 629 -1.20 -26.85 1.25
N VAL A 630 -1.74 -26.04 2.16
CA VAL A 630 -2.51 -26.51 3.32
C VAL A 630 -3.76 -27.29 2.86
N SER A 631 -4.46 -26.81 1.81
CA SER A 631 -5.63 -27.51 1.25
C SER A 631 -5.25 -28.84 0.63
N CYS A 632 -4.17 -28.91 -0.13
CA CYS A 632 -3.67 -30.14 -0.73
C CYS A 632 -3.24 -31.16 0.32
N LEU A 633 -2.50 -30.73 1.37
CA LEU A 633 -2.08 -31.60 2.47
C LEU A 633 -3.29 -32.15 3.23
N GLY A 634 -4.33 -31.36 3.46
CA GLY A 634 -5.57 -31.81 4.06
C GLY A 634 -6.28 -32.88 3.23
N LEU A 635 -6.34 -32.66 1.93
CA LEU A 635 -6.94 -33.64 1.00
C LEU A 635 -6.14 -34.94 0.94
N ILE A 636 -4.81 -34.86 0.86
CA ILE A 636 -3.94 -36.04 0.91
C ILE A 636 -4.19 -36.87 2.14
N GLY A 637 -4.29 -36.23 3.32
CA GLY A 637 -4.61 -36.93 4.58
C GLY A 637 -6.00 -37.63 4.59
N LEU A 638 -7.02 -36.93 4.06
CA LEU A 638 -8.38 -37.49 3.96
C LEU A 638 -8.47 -38.62 2.94
N VAL A 639 -7.78 -38.50 1.80
CA VAL A 639 -7.73 -39.56 0.78
C VAL A 639 -6.99 -40.77 1.31
N SER A 640 -5.86 -40.58 2.02
CA SER A 640 -5.12 -41.66 2.69
C SER A 640 -6.01 -42.45 3.64
N TYR A 641 -6.71 -41.76 4.52
CA TYR A 641 -7.65 -42.38 5.44
C TYR A 641 -8.79 -43.11 4.72
N THR A 642 -9.34 -42.53 3.65
CA THR A 642 -10.45 -43.10 2.90
C THR A 642 -9.98 -44.36 2.17
N ALA A 643 -8.78 -44.36 1.61
CA ALA A 643 -8.14 -45.47 0.94
C ALA A 643 -7.87 -46.64 1.93
N GLU A 644 -7.37 -46.34 3.14
CA GLU A 644 -7.13 -47.31 4.20
C GLU A 644 -8.45 -47.96 4.66
N LYS A 645 -9.48 -47.16 4.87
CA LYS A 645 -10.81 -47.69 5.25
C LYS A 645 -11.45 -48.59 4.18
N ARG A 646 -11.20 -48.32 2.91
CA ARG A 646 -11.68 -49.08 1.75
C ARG A 646 -10.63 -50.09 1.23
N ALA A 647 -9.55 -50.36 1.97
CA ALA A 647 -8.46 -51.22 1.52
C ALA A 647 -8.92 -52.61 1.14
N LYS A 648 -9.82 -53.22 1.95
CA LYS A 648 -10.43 -54.56 1.64
C LYS A 648 -11.28 -54.52 0.36
N GLU A 649 -12.12 -53.46 0.18
CA GLU A 649 -12.91 -53.26 -1.05
C GLU A 649 -12.01 -53.10 -2.28
N ILE A 650 -10.95 -52.29 -2.15
CA ILE A 650 -9.95 -52.08 -3.22
C ILE A 650 -9.21 -53.37 -3.52
N GLY A 651 -8.82 -54.14 -2.49
CA GLY A 651 -8.15 -55.43 -2.65
C GLY A 651 -9.02 -56.46 -3.40
N VAL A 652 -10.30 -56.59 -3.02
CA VAL A 652 -11.25 -57.48 -3.71
C VAL A 652 -11.42 -57.07 -5.18
N ARG A 653 -11.64 -55.79 -5.44
CA ARG A 653 -11.77 -55.27 -6.83
C ARG A 653 -10.52 -55.53 -7.66
N LYS A 654 -9.36 -55.43 -7.05
CA LYS A 654 -8.08 -55.67 -7.73
C LYS A 654 -7.90 -57.16 -8.09
N VAL A 655 -8.27 -58.04 -7.20
CA VAL A 655 -8.32 -59.49 -7.47
C VAL A 655 -9.31 -59.82 -8.61
N LEU A 656 -10.40 -59.03 -8.71
CA LEU A 656 -11.43 -59.15 -9.77
C LEU A 656 -11.00 -58.42 -11.07
N GLY A 657 -9.77 -57.93 -11.18
CA GLY A 657 -9.23 -57.32 -12.41
C GLY A 657 -9.38 -55.83 -12.55
N ALA A 658 -9.72 -55.08 -11.49
CA ALA A 658 -9.81 -53.61 -11.57
C ALA A 658 -8.45 -52.99 -11.83
N THR A 659 -8.40 -52.06 -12.80
CA THR A 659 -7.19 -51.29 -13.13
C THR A 659 -6.90 -50.24 -12.06
N ILE A 660 -5.63 -49.81 -11.97
CA ILE A 660 -5.21 -48.75 -11.06
C ILE A 660 -5.99 -47.46 -11.35
N SER A 661 -6.16 -47.13 -12.65
CA SER A 661 -6.97 -45.95 -13.08
C SER A 661 -8.43 -46.02 -12.63
N GLY A 662 -9.04 -47.21 -12.61
CA GLY A 662 -10.38 -47.41 -12.09
C GLY A 662 -10.51 -47.13 -10.58
N VAL A 663 -9.51 -47.56 -9.79
CA VAL A 663 -9.46 -47.27 -8.35
C VAL A 663 -9.24 -45.77 -8.09
N VAL A 664 -8.32 -45.14 -8.82
CA VAL A 664 -8.06 -43.69 -8.75
C VAL A 664 -9.33 -42.89 -9.06
N MET A 665 -10.02 -43.22 -10.16
CA MET A 665 -11.25 -42.55 -10.57
C MET A 665 -12.39 -42.73 -9.56
N LEU A 666 -12.49 -43.91 -8.90
CA LEU A 666 -13.48 -44.18 -7.85
C LEU A 666 -13.27 -43.23 -6.66
N LEU A 667 -12.03 -43.10 -6.17
CA LEU A 667 -11.71 -42.21 -5.05
C LEU A 667 -11.82 -40.73 -5.45
N PHE A 668 -11.39 -40.36 -6.66
CA PHE A 668 -11.48 -39.00 -7.15
C PHE A 668 -12.93 -38.52 -7.32
N LYS A 669 -13.83 -39.39 -7.78
CA LYS A 669 -15.23 -39.04 -7.99
C LYS A 669 -15.92 -38.50 -6.73
N ASP A 670 -15.57 -39.03 -5.54
CA ASP A 670 -16.14 -38.60 -4.27
C ASP A 670 -15.65 -37.18 -3.89
N PHE A 671 -14.37 -36.91 -4.05
CA PHE A 671 -13.78 -35.58 -3.75
C PHE A 671 -14.01 -34.55 -4.88
N GLY A 672 -14.00 -34.98 -6.13
CA GLY A 672 -14.24 -34.11 -7.29
C GLY A 672 -15.62 -33.45 -7.25
N LYS A 673 -16.66 -34.17 -6.80
CA LYS A 673 -17.99 -33.56 -6.59
C LYS A 673 -17.98 -32.49 -5.51
N LEU A 674 -17.22 -32.66 -4.43
CA LEU A 674 -17.11 -31.65 -3.37
C LEU A 674 -16.37 -30.40 -3.84
N ILE A 675 -15.32 -30.58 -4.66
CA ILE A 675 -14.57 -29.50 -5.24
C ILE A 675 -15.39 -28.72 -6.26
N LEU A 676 -16.17 -29.41 -7.10
CA LEU A 676 -17.13 -28.76 -8.02
C LEU A 676 -18.17 -27.95 -7.25
N LEU A 677 -18.72 -28.51 -6.17
CA LEU A 677 -19.67 -27.78 -5.31
C LEU A 677 -19.00 -26.57 -4.65
N ALA A 678 -17.76 -26.72 -4.15
CA ALA A 678 -16.97 -25.63 -3.60
C ALA A 678 -16.76 -24.51 -4.63
N SER A 679 -16.35 -24.87 -5.86
CA SER A 679 -16.16 -23.92 -6.96
C SER A 679 -17.47 -23.19 -7.30
N LEU A 680 -18.58 -23.90 -7.40
CA LEU A 680 -19.89 -23.31 -7.71
C LEU A 680 -20.34 -22.29 -6.64
N LEU A 681 -20.15 -22.61 -5.37
CA LEU A 681 -20.52 -21.72 -4.26
C LEU A 681 -19.56 -20.54 -4.09
N SER A 682 -18.29 -20.71 -4.45
CA SER A 682 -17.29 -19.66 -4.25
C SER A 682 -17.27 -18.62 -5.39
N VAL A 683 -17.71 -18.96 -6.61
CA VAL A 683 -17.72 -18.03 -7.74
C VAL A 683 -18.55 -16.75 -7.47
N PRO A 684 -19.79 -16.81 -6.94
CA PRO A 684 -20.54 -15.59 -6.61
C PRO A 684 -19.84 -14.73 -5.57
N ILE A 685 -19.26 -15.37 -4.53
CA ILE A 685 -18.53 -14.65 -3.47
C ILE A 685 -17.26 -14.00 -4.04
N SER A 686 -16.53 -14.73 -4.88
CA SER A 686 -15.36 -14.19 -5.58
C SER A 686 -15.73 -13.00 -6.48
N TYR A 687 -16.86 -13.09 -7.19
CA TYR A 687 -17.34 -12.00 -8.04
C TYR A 687 -17.62 -10.73 -7.23
N MET A 688 -18.29 -10.84 -6.09
CA MET A 688 -18.55 -9.72 -5.18
C MET A 688 -17.24 -9.10 -4.67
N ALA A 689 -16.29 -9.94 -4.22
CA ALA A 689 -15.00 -9.46 -3.71
C ALA A 689 -14.15 -8.80 -4.81
N VAL A 690 -14.19 -9.31 -6.03
CA VAL A 690 -13.51 -8.75 -7.20
C VAL A 690 -14.09 -7.40 -7.58
N ASN A 691 -15.40 -7.27 -7.63
CA ASN A 691 -16.04 -5.99 -7.95
C ASN A 691 -15.75 -4.91 -6.91
N ASP A 692 -15.89 -5.22 -5.61
CA ASP A 692 -15.52 -4.28 -4.51
C ASP A 692 -14.06 -3.83 -4.59
N TYR A 693 -13.17 -4.70 -5.07
CA TYR A 693 -11.77 -4.33 -5.29
C TYR A 693 -11.61 -3.43 -6.52
N LEU A 694 -12.25 -3.74 -7.65
CA LEU A 694 -12.11 -3.01 -8.91
C LEU A 694 -12.79 -1.64 -8.89
N GLU A 695 -13.90 -1.48 -8.18
CA GLU A 695 -14.62 -0.21 -8.02
C GLU A 695 -13.78 0.89 -7.33
N LYS A 696 -12.66 0.54 -6.71
CA LYS A 696 -11.72 1.53 -6.14
C LYS A 696 -10.92 2.28 -7.19
N PHE A 697 -10.89 1.79 -8.43
CA PHE A 697 -10.13 2.36 -9.53
C PHE A 697 -11.08 2.99 -10.54
N ALA A 698 -10.85 4.23 -10.91
CA ALA A 698 -11.57 4.85 -12.02
C ALA A 698 -11.31 4.08 -13.34
N TYR A 699 -10.11 3.51 -13.46
CA TYR A 699 -9.74 2.68 -14.60
C TYR A 699 -9.45 1.26 -14.14
N HIS A 700 -10.29 0.33 -14.57
CA HIS A 700 -10.12 -1.09 -14.30
C HIS A 700 -10.47 -1.95 -15.50
N PHE A 701 -9.90 -3.15 -15.55
CA PHE A 701 -10.27 -4.11 -16.58
C PHE A 701 -11.66 -4.68 -16.31
N GLN A 702 -12.37 -5.10 -17.37
CA GLN A 702 -13.67 -5.77 -17.22
C GLN A 702 -13.46 -7.23 -16.80
N PRO A 703 -14.06 -7.69 -15.67
CA PRO A 703 -13.91 -9.07 -15.23
C PRO A 703 -14.57 -10.04 -16.21
N SER A 704 -13.77 -10.89 -16.83
CA SER A 704 -14.24 -11.94 -17.72
C SER A 704 -14.56 -13.23 -16.95
N PRO A 705 -15.43 -14.13 -17.46
CA PRO A 705 -15.70 -15.43 -16.85
C PRO A 705 -14.42 -16.28 -16.64
N LEU A 706 -13.41 -16.12 -17.47
CA LEU A 706 -12.11 -16.81 -17.34
C LEU A 706 -11.38 -16.46 -16.03
N LEU A 707 -11.60 -15.25 -15.49
CA LEU A 707 -11.03 -14.81 -14.22
C LEU A 707 -11.43 -15.74 -13.06
N PHE A 708 -12.61 -16.34 -13.13
CA PHE A 708 -13.14 -17.25 -12.12
C PHE A 708 -12.95 -18.72 -12.51
N ALA A 709 -13.02 -19.03 -13.79
CA ALA A 709 -12.86 -20.39 -14.30
C ALA A 709 -11.43 -20.93 -14.11
N LEU A 710 -10.40 -20.10 -14.33
CA LEU A 710 -9.00 -20.51 -14.18
C LEU A 710 -8.64 -20.90 -12.73
N PRO A 711 -8.98 -20.15 -11.67
CA PRO A 711 -8.82 -20.58 -10.28
C PRO A 711 -9.55 -21.88 -9.97
N CYS A 712 -10.79 -22.05 -10.43
CA CYS A 712 -11.56 -23.30 -10.25
C CYS A 712 -10.85 -24.48 -10.89
N LEU A 713 -10.38 -24.32 -12.14
CA LEU A 713 -9.63 -25.34 -12.86
C LEU A 713 -8.29 -25.67 -12.14
N ALA A 714 -7.56 -24.65 -11.70
CA ALA A 714 -6.30 -24.83 -10.97
C ALA A 714 -6.51 -25.65 -9.69
N VAL A 715 -7.52 -25.30 -8.89
CA VAL A 715 -7.87 -26.04 -7.67
C VAL A 715 -8.27 -27.50 -8.01
N PHE A 716 -9.06 -27.70 -9.06
CA PHE A 716 -9.47 -29.02 -9.50
C PHE A 716 -8.29 -29.89 -9.94
N VAL A 717 -7.35 -29.32 -10.71
CA VAL A 717 -6.12 -30.02 -11.15
C VAL A 717 -5.22 -30.36 -9.97
N LEU A 718 -4.98 -29.42 -9.04
CA LEU A 718 -4.16 -29.65 -7.86
C LEU A 718 -4.77 -30.70 -6.94
N ALA A 719 -6.08 -30.69 -6.77
CA ALA A 719 -6.78 -31.73 -6.03
C ALA A 719 -6.71 -33.08 -6.73
N PHE A 720 -6.84 -33.13 -8.05
CA PHE A 720 -6.65 -34.36 -8.82
C PHE A 720 -5.25 -34.95 -8.63
N ILE A 721 -4.21 -34.12 -8.72
CA ILE A 721 -2.81 -34.56 -8.49
C ILE A 721 -2.64 -35.12 -7.06
N SER A 722 -3.23 -34.44 -6.05
CA SER A 722 -3.18 -34.87 -4.65
C SER A 722 -3.85 -36.22 -4.44
N VAL A 723 -5.03 -36.41 -5.02
CA VAL A 723 -5.79 -37.66 -4.94
C VAL A 723 -5.10 -38.76 -5.73
N PHE A 724 -4.61 -38.46 -6.92
CA PHE A 724 -3.91 -39.42 -7.79
C PHE A 724 -2.71 -40.01 -7.10
N TYR A 725 -1.81 -39.20 -6.53
CA TYR A 725 -0.62 -39.66 -5.84
C TYR A 725 -0.94 -40.67 -4.74
N GLN A 726 -1.91 -40.33 -3.88
CA GLN A 726 -2.26 -41.18 -2.74
C GLN A 726 -3.05 -42.44 -3.13
N SER A 727 -3.93 -42.31 -4.13
CA SER A 727 -4.70 -43.44 -4.66
C SER A 727 -3.80 -44.40 -5.43
N PHE A 728 -2.82 -43.91 -6.17
CA PHE A 728 -1.84 -44.74 -6.84
C PHE A 728 -1.03 -45.55 -5.82
N LYS A 729 -0.55 -44.91 -4.74
CA LYS A 729 0.18 -45.58 -3.67
C LYS A 729 -0.69 -46.69 -3.02
N ALA A 730 -1.95 -46.40 -2.74
CA ALA A 730 -2.90 -47.42 -2.17
C ALA A 730 -3.21 -48.54 -3.16
N ALA A 731 -3.35 -48.22 -4.46
CA ALA A 731 -3.64 -49.22 -5.48
C ALA A 731 -2.40 -50.06 -5.85
N SER A 732 -1.18 -49.59 -5.58
CA SER A 732 0.07 -50.38 -5.82
C SER A 732 0.37 -51.38 -4.71
N THR A 733 -0.29 -51.32 -3.53
CA THR A 733 -0.08 -52.26 -2.43
C THR A 733 -0.51 -53.67 -2.84
N ASN A 734 0.19 -54.71 -2.32
CA ASN A 734 -0.06 -56.11 -2.66
C ASN A 734 -1.44 -56.57 -2.08
N PRO A 735 -2.38 -57.03 -2.90
CA PRO A 735 -3.72 -57.48 -2.42
C PRO A 735 -3.68 -58.60 -1.36
N THR A 736 -2.67 -59.46 -1.44
CA THR A 736 -2.53 -60.61 -0.50
C THR A 736 -2.17 -60.13 0.92
N GLU A 737 -1.37 -59.08 1.07
CA GLU A 737 -1.05 -58.50 2.38
C GLU A 737 -2.27 -57.77 3.01
N VAL A 738 -3.06 -57.09 2.20
CA VAL A 738 -4.25 -56.36 2.64
C VAL A 738 -5.38 -57.28 3.05
N LEU A 739 -5.53 -58.42 2.40
CA LEU A 739 -6.58 -59.42 2.73
C LEU A 739 -6.17 -60.30 3.90
N ARG A 740 -4.89 -60.44 4.22
CA ARG A 740 -4.34 -61.28 5.29
C ARG A 740 -4.18 -60.55 6.63
N SER A 741 -4.18 -59.20 6.63
CA SER A 741 -4.13 -58.41 7.86
C SER A 741 -5.48 -58.41 8.57
N GLU A 742 -5.60 -59.13 9.68
CA GLU A 742 -6.71 -59.06 10.62
C GLU A 742 -6.63 -57.82 11.51
#